data_dd869e2c0d31e8109d848131410a3587
#
_entry.id   dd869e2c0d31e8109d848131410a3587
#
_cell.length_a   1.000
_cell.length_b   1.000
_cell.length_c   1.000
_cell.angle_alpha   90.00
_cell.angle_beta   90.00
_cell.angle_gamma   90.00
#
_symmetry.space_group_name_H-M   'P 1'
#
loop_
_entity.id
_entity.type
_entity.pdbx_description
1 polymer ?
#
loop_
_entity_poly.entity_id
_entity_poly.type
_entity_poly.pdbx_seq_one_letter_code
_entity_poly.pdbx_strand_id
1 'polypeptide(L)'
;MIEQTPNTQHAPQNETSEAGMFSLHDLIQMILANWYWFAISVIVCLGAGYLYLARTPKVYSRKATILVKDDRKGANMDISAFSDISGFQSRNSVDNEIYILQSRRLMQEVVRTLRLTTGYSKRSGLRTQDLYGRSPIEADFVDEGENQSFSFRARPLAGGEQVELTDFNDGYISDEERGRVVTAAYGDTVSTPLGRMIIRKTLYLSPADEGTAIQVAKSSLEAATSAYRAAVKCAVEDKQTSVVGIAMNDAVPKRAEDVINTLITVYNNDAIADKRRISEETADFIHSRLEIIGSELNDVDRDIENFKRDNRMVDLASEATRNVEESSQFKAEGLSLENQINVAEFIRSYLLDKGHAGDLIPAMAAIANSGITEQISAYNEGILRREKLSENSSANNPVMQELDNNLAAVRRSIIASLDSHIRALEIQRNALRSEEEQANRRISTVPSQEKEMLGIARQQKIKEELYLYLLNKQEETQLNLAVAESNARVIDLAYGSGAPIAPKSSMILGIALIVGLAIPFGLLFLLSMLDTTIRGRRDIEENLSAPFLGDVPLYEGETTKGIVAVREAGRDALSEAFRMLRSNMNFMNVSSQSRLQCVLFTSSNPHAGKTFVAVNLAVTLAMAGKKVVLLDLDLRRHALSSEFGHGKDSRGITAYLSGSITDAGQIISRSGVHDNLDVVYAGIQPPNPAEMLLSDRLDTLIAELRTRYDYIFIDSTPAMSVADAISTDRLCDLCIYIIREGVLDRRQLPDIERLYREKKLRNMCIVLNGARSRRHGYGYGYGYGYGYGYGYGYTYGYGYGDDYQETSYRKRILNFLRRLLTRSGEEQSHRHHHHRKHDRA
;
A
#
# COMPACT_ATOMS: atom_id res chain seq x y z
N MET A 1 48.76 53.65 19.92
CA MET A 1 48.25 53.61 18.54
C MET A 1 46.97 52.88 18.52
N ILE A 2 45.89 53.60 18.47
CA ILE A 2 44.52 53.18 18.54
C ILE A 2 44.04 53.11 17.10
N GLU A 3 43.72 51.91 16.63
CA GLU A 3 43.08 51.75 15.31
C GLU A 3 41.57 51.54 15.52
N GLN A 4 40.82 52.48 15.01
CA GLN A 4 39.37 52.51 14.95
C GLN A 4 38.92 51.56 13.83
N THR A 5 38.05 50.60 14.16
CA THR A 5 37.29 49.82 13.17
C THR A 5 35.94 50.50 12.89
N PRO A 6 35.47 50.59 11.66
CA PRO A 6 34.25 51.28 11.30
C PRO A 6 33.01 50.41 11.56
N ASN A 7 32.01 51.13 12.11
CA ASN A 7 30.69 50.70 12.41
C ASN A 7 29.91 50.32 11.11
N THR A 8 29.68 49.05 10.88
CA THR A 8 28.80 48.58 9.83
C THR A 8 27.35 48.64 10.32
N GLN A 9 26.62 49.56 9.73
CA GLN A 9 25.16 49.63 9.85
C GLN A 9 24.53 48.32 9.33
N HIS A 10 23.86 47.57 10.21
CA HIS A 10 22.96 46.50 9.80
C HIS A 10 21.73 47.08 9.09
N ALA A 11 21.62 46.87 7.82
CA ALA A 11 20.37 46.99 7.07
C ALA A 11 19.36 45.97 7.64
N PRO A 12 18.08 46.33 7.77
CA PRO A 12 17.07 45.35 8.21
C PRO A 12 16.93 44.28 7.12
N GLN A 13 17.26 43.07 7.48
CA GLN A 13 16.93 41.91 6.69
C GLN A 13 15.42 41.87 6.52
N ASN A 14 14.95 41.88 5.29
CA ASN A 14 13.61 41.52 4.91
C ASN A 14 13.37 40.07 5.36
N GLU A 15 12.77 39.91 6.52
CA GLU A 15 12.10 38.66 6.85
C GLU A 15 10.92 38.51 5.87
N THR A 16 11.12 37.64 4.87
CA THR A 16 10.03 37.13 4.04
C THR A 16 8.98 36.57 4.99
N SER A 17 7.87 37.29 5.09
CA SER A 17 6.68 36.86 5.79
C SER A 17 6.30 35.44 5.30
N GLU A 18 6.56 34.44 6.16
CA GLU A 18 5.92 33.14 6.03
C GLU A 18 4.40 33.32 6.21
N ALA A 19 3.76 33.56 5.07
CA ALA A 19 2.32 33.60 4.99
C ALA A 19 1.73 32.26 5.45
N GLY A 20 1.06 32.28 6.60
CA GLY A 20 0.00 31.28 6.86
C GLY A 20 0.39 29.99 7.52
N MET A 21 1.35 29.94 8.46
CA MET A 21 1.44 28.80 9.38
C MET A 21 0.29 28.86 10.40
N PHE A 22 -0.67 27.93 10.23
CA PHE A 22 -1.66 27.65 11.27
C PHE A 22 -0.92 27.33 12.57
N SER A 23 -1.18 28.07 13.64
CA SER A 23 -0.61 27.81 14.95
C SER A 23 -1.10 26.42 15.41
N LEU A 24 -0.19 25.63 16.01
CA LEU A 24 -0.55 24.33 16.61
C LEU A 24 -1.74 24.48 17.59
N HIS A 25 -1.85 25.63 18.21
CA HIS A 25 -2.94 25.99 19.11
C HIS A 25 -4.29 26.10 18.38
N ASP A 26 -4.33 26.69 17.19
CA ASP A 26 -5.55 26.81 16.39
C ASP A 26 -6.04 25.44 15.90
N LEU A 27 -5.10 24.54 15.57
CA LEU A 27 -5.45 23.16 15.20
C LEU A 27 -6.06 22.40 16.38
N ILE A 28 -5.47 22.51 17.56
CA ILE A 28 -6.01 21.86 18.77
C ILE A 28 -7.39 22.40 19.10
N GLN A 29 -7.61 23.70 19.02
CA GLN A 29 -8.93 24.31 19.26
C GLN A 29 -9.96 23.86 18.23
N MET A 30 -9.59 23.75 16.95
CA MET A 30 -10.47 23.28 15.90
C MET A 30 -10.93 21.83 16.17
N ILE A 31 -10.02 20.97 16.62
CA ILE A 31 -10.31 19.58 16.99
C ILE A 31 -11.25 19.54 18.21
N LEU A 32 -10.94 20.27 19.27
CA LEU A 32 -11.74 20.31 20.50
C LEU A 32 -13.14 20.88 20.26
N ALA A 33 -13.25 21.91 19.43
CA ALA A 33 -14.55 22.51 19.11
C ALA A 33 -15.45 21.58 18.27
N ASN A 34 -14.85 20.65 17.52
CA ASN A 34 -15.58 19.77 16.59
C ASN A 34 -15.36 18.29 16.91
N TRP A 35 -15.00 17.93 18.14
CA TRP A 35 -14.61 16.59 18.56
C TRP A 35 -15.63 15.49 18.17
N TYR A 36 -16.93 15.84 18.14
CA TYR A 36 -18.00 14.92 17.79
C TYR A 36 -17.91 14.43 16.33
N TRP A 37 -17.41 15.24 15.37
CA TRP A 37 -17.17 14.79 14.01
C TRP A 37 -16.06 13.75 13.94
N PHE A 38 -15.01 13.95 14.75
CA PHE A 38 -13.91 12.98 14.87
C PHE A 38 -14.41 11.68 15.51
N ALA A 39 -15.21 11.76 16.56
CA ALA A 39 -15.76 10.58 17.22
C ALA A 39 -16.67 9.78 16.26
N ILE A 40 -17.56 10.41 15.54
CA ILE A 40 -18.46 9.75 14.57
C ILE A 40 -17.64 9.12 13.45
N SER A 41 -16.70 9.86 12.86
CA SER A 41 -15.84 9.36 11.77
C SER A 41 -15.03 8.14 12.21
N VAL A 42 -14.41 8.20 13.39
CA VAL A 42 -13.64 7.08 13.96
C VAL A 42 -14.52 5.86 14.19
N ILE A 43 -15.74 6.03 14.75
CA ILE A 43 -16.68 4.92 14.96
C ILE A 43 -17.07 4.27 13.63
N VAL A 44 -17.36 5.07 12.61
CA VAL A 44 -17.74 4.56 11.27
C VAL A 44 -16.56 3.83 10.62
N CYS A 45 -15.35 4.40 10.66
CA CYS A 45 -14.16 3.79 10.07
C CYS A 45 -13.74 2.50 10.82
N LEU A 46 -13.79 2.51 12.16
CA LEU A 46 -13.52 1.30 12.95
C LEU A 46 -14.60 0.23 12.73
N GLY A 47 -15.87 0.62 12.60
CA GLY A 47 -16.96 -0.28 12.24
C GLY A 47 -16.77 -0.92 10.87
N ALA A 48 -16.36 -0.14 9.88
CA ALA A 48 -16.03 -0.63 8.54
C ALA A 48 -14.81 -1.57 8.58
N GLY A 49 -13.76 -1.21 9.32
CA GLY A 49 -12.57 -2.03 9.53
C GLY A 49 -12.90 -3.35 10.22
N TYR A 50 -13.75 -3.33 11.25
CA TYR A 50 -14.24 -4.53 11.91
C TYR A 50 -15.08 -5.40 10.98
N LEU A 51 -15.97 -4.82 10.19
CA LEU A 51 -16.79 -5.54 9.22
C LEU A 51 -15.93 -6.21 8.13
N TYR A 52 -14.88 -5.51 7.67
CA TYR A 52 -13.89 -6.08 6.76
C TYR A 52 -13.17 -7.28 7.40
N LEU A 53 -12.68 -7.14 8.63
CA LEU A 53 -12.07 -8.24 9.39
C LEU A 53 -13.03 -9.40 9.65
N ALA A 54 -14.32 -9.09 9.85
CA ALA A 54 -15.35 -10.10 10.05
C ALA A 54 -15.65 -10.92 8.80
N ARG A 55 -15.43 -10.36 7.60
CA ARG A 55 -15.64 -11.04 6.30
C ARG A 55 -14.41 -11.76 5.78
N THR A 56 -13.23 -11.23 6.04
CA THR A 56 -11.98 -11.77 5.49
C THR A 56 -11.58 -13.06 6.17
N PRO A 57 -11.28 -14.16 5.42
CA PRO A 57 -10.79 -15.40 5.99
C PRO A 57 -9.43 -15.22 6.65
N LYS A 58 -9.20 -15.93 7.74
CA LYS A 58 -7.87 -15.96 8.39
C LYS A 58 -6.94 -16.83 7.56
N VAL A 59 -5.73 -16.36 7.34
CA VAL A 59 -4.68 -17.06 6.60
C VAL A 59 -3.57 -17.46 7.56
N TYR A 60 -3.14 -18.71 7.44
CA TYR A 60 -2.08 -19.29 8.26
C TYR A 60 -0.89 -19.66 7.38
N SER A 61 0.30 -19.57 7.91
CA SER A 61 1.51 -20.04 7.24
C SER A 61 1.94 -21.38 7.77
N ARG A 62 2.34 -22.27 6.87
CA ARG A 62 2.97 -23.55 7.17
C ARG A 62 4.27 -23.64 6.43
N LYS A 63 5.26 -24.22 7.08
CA LYS A 63 6.63 -24.32 6.55
C LYS A 63 7.19 -25.69 6.89
N ALA A 64 7.86 -26.31 5.94
CA ALA A 64 8.71 -27.50 6.11
C ALA A 64 10.15 -27.17 5.74
N THR A 65 11.09 -27.91 6.26
CA THR A 65 12.50 -27.79 5.91
C THR A 65 13.05 -29.14 5.46
N ILE A 66 13.74 -29.12 4.33
CA ILE A 66 14.42 -30.29 3.78
C ILE A 66 15.90 -29.99 3.56
N LEU A 67 16.74 -30.98 3.78
CA LEU A 67 18.16 -30.94 3.43
C LEU A 67 18.33 -31.64 2.09
N VAL A 68 18.74 -30.93 1.07
CA VAL A 68 19.12 -31.50 -0.23
C VAL A 68 20.51 -32.05 -0.10
N LYS A 69 20.64 -33.36 -0.39
CA LYS A 69 21.95 -34.03 -0.38
C LYS A 69 22.79 -33.52 -1.55
N ASP A 70 23.94 -33.01 -1.25
CA ASP A 70 24.95 -32.70 -2.26
C ASP A 70 25.84 -33.95 -2.42
N ASP A 71 25.57 -34.74 -3.46
CA ASP A 71 26.30 -36.01 -3.73
C ASP A 71 27.83 -35.81 -3.94
N ARG A 72 28.30 -34.55 -3.94
CA ARG A 72 29.70 -34.16 -4.19
C ARG A 72 30.59 -34.17 -2.96
N LYS A 73 30.08 -34.26 -1.75
CA LYS A 73 30.93 -34.29 -0.54
C LYS A 73 31.53 -35.65 -0.21
N GLY A 74 31.23 -36.69 -1.02
CA GLY A 74 31.78 -38.05 -0.82
C GLY A 74 32.89 -38.48 -1.77
N ALA A 75 33.18 -37.74 -2.83
CA ALA A 75 34.22 -38.07 -3.81
C ALA A 75 35.52 -37.31 -3.49
N ASN A 76 36.54 -38.04 -3.23
CA ASN A 76 37.92 -37.70 -2.90
C ASN A 76 38.45 -36.31 -3.29
N MET A 77 39.17 -35.72 -2.38
CA MET A 77 39.77 -34.38 -2.28
C MET A 77 40.74 -33.94 -3.42
N ASP A 78 40.99 -34.74 -4.43
CA ASP A 78 42.03 -34.44 -5.43
C ASP A 78 41.59 -33.70 -6.69
N ILE A 79 40.32 -33.30 -6.79
CA ILE A 79 39.75 -32.72 -8.04
C ILE A 79 39.37 -31.23 -7.92
N SER A 80 39.60 -30.63 -6.76
CA SER A 80 39.25 -29.20 -6.58
C SER A 80 40.08 -28.25 -7.47
N ALA A 81 41.24 -28.68 -7.95
CA ALA A 81 42.08 -27.85 -8.81
C ALA A 81 41.62 -27.78 -10.28
N PHE A 82 40.78 -28.71 -10.75
CA PHE A 82 40.28 -28.71 -12.12
C PHE A 82 38.88 -28.04 -12.29
N SER A 83 38.14 -27.92 -11.21
CA SER A 83 36.81 -27.28 -11.26
C SER A 83 36.88 -25.75 -11.47
N ASP A 84 37.99 -25.12 -11.10
CA ASP A 84 38.22 -23.67 -11.27
C ASP A 84 38.50 -23.27 -12.74
N ILE A 85 38.89 -24.19 -13.58
CA ILE A 85 39.21 -23.94 -15.00
C ILE A 85 37.97 -24.00 -15.89
N SER A 86 36.93 -24.72 -15.48
CA SER A 86 35.73 -24.92 -16.30
C SER A 86 34.59 -23.88 -16.07
N GLY A 87 34.76 -22.94 -15.15
CA GLY A 87 33.78 -21.86 -14.96
C GLY A 87 32.41 -22.30 -14.42
N PHE A 88 32.18 -23.57 -14.18
CA PHE A 88 30.92 -24.08 -13.64
C PHE A 88 30.97 -24.06 -12.11
N GLN A 89 30.65 -22.87 -11.55
CA GLN A 89 30.47 -22.74 -10.10
C GLN A 89 29.27 -23.58 -9.63
N SER A 90 29.50 -24.39 -8.62
CA SER A 90 28.58 -25.35 -8.00
C SER A 90 27.36 -24.70 -7.27
N ARG A 91 27.05 -23.47 -7.58
CA ARG A 91 25.85 -22.76 -7.03
C ARG A 91 24.52 -23.24 -7.60
N ASN A 92 24.52 -24.00 -8.67
CA ASN A 92 23.31 -24.36 -9.41
C ASN A 92 22.59 -25.62 -8.90
N SER A 93 23.14 -26.43 -8.01
CA SER A 93 22.47 -27.69 -7.67
C SER A 93 21.23 -27.49 -6.78
N VAL A 94 21.32 -26.68 -5.73
CA VAL A 94 20.18 -26.44 -4.83
C VAL A 94 19.10 -25.59 -5.49
N ASP A 95 19.51 -24.61 -6.31
CA ASP A 95 18.56 -23.80 -7.08
C ASP A 95 17.81 -24.67 -8.10
N ASN A 96 18.49 -25.63 -8.73
CA ASN A 96 17.85 -26.58 -9.63
C ASN A 96 16.80 -27.44 -8.93
N GLU A 97 17.10 -27.94 -7.74
CA GLU A 97 16.13 -28.71 -6.94
C GLU A 97 14.91 -27.88 -6.52
N ILE A 98 15.10 -26.59 -6.26
CA ILE A 98 13.99 -25.67 -6.03
C ILE A 98 13.08 -25.55 -7.27
N TYR A 99 13.65 -25.45 -8.47
CA TYR A 99 12.85 -25.44 -9.69
C TYR A 99 12.12 -26.77 -9.95
N ILE A 100 12.73 -27.90 -9.61
CA ILE A 100 12.10 -29.22 -9.68
C ILE A 100 10.92 -29.28 -8.72
N LEU A 101 11.13 -28.87 -7.44
CA LEU A 101 10.06 -28.80 -6.44
C LEU A 101 8.88 -27.92 -6.87
N GLN A 102 9.14 -26.84 -7.63
CA GLN A 102 8.13 -25.95 -8.18
C GLN A 102 7.62 -26.36 -9.57
N SER A 103 8.00 -27.55 -10.07
CA SER A 103 7.57 -28.02 -11.37
C SER A 103 6.06 -28.29 -11.39
N ARG A 104 5.45 -28.11 -12.58
CA ARG A 104 4.02 -28.43 -12.78
C ARG A 104 3.74 -29.90 -12.57
N ARG A 105 4.63 -30.77 -13.06
CA ARG A 105 4.47 -32.22 -12.98
C ARG A 105 4.31 -32.70 -11.54
N LEU A 106 5.22 -32.29 -10.66
CA LEU A 106 5.14 -32.65 -9.23
C LEU A 106 3.89 -32.08 -8.58
N MET A 107 3.56 -30.79 -8.83
CA MET A 107 2.37 -30.19 -8.27
C MET A 107 1.08 -30.83 -8.79
N GLN A 108 1.06 -31.25 -10.06
CA GLN A 108 -0.08 -31.95 -10.63
C GLN A 108 -0.32 -33.29 -9.94
N GLU A 109 0.76 -34.03 -9.62
CA GLU A 109 0.68 -35.26 -8.85
C GLU A 109 0.20 -35.03 -7.41
N VAL A 110 0.67 -33.95 -6.76
CA VAL A 110 0.15 -33.53 -5.44
C VAL A 110 -1.35 -33.24 -5.50
N VAL A 111 -1.81 -32.50 -6.51
CA VAL A 111 -3.21 -32.15 -6.70
C VAL A 111 -4.07 -33.40 -6.91
N ARG A 112 -3.58 -34.39 -7.68
CA ARG A 112 -4.26 -35.66 -7.88
C ARG A 112 -4.32 -36.48 -6.60
N THR A 113 -3.18 -36.63 -5.93
CA THR A 113 -3.05 -37.46 -4.71
C THR A 113 -3.96 -36.94 -3.60
N LEU A 114 -4.05 -35.64 -3.42
CA LEU A 114 -4.86 -34.99 -2.40
C LEU A 114 -6.27 -34.61 -2.88
N ARG A 115 -6.63 -34.91 -4.14
CA ARG A 115 -7.94 -34.58 -4.77
C ARG A 115 -8.31 -33.10 -4.65
N LEU A 116 -7.30 -32.21 -4.82
CA LEU A 116 -7.48 -30.78 -4.61
C LEU A 116 -8.26 -30.06 -5.72
N THR A 117 -8.69 -30.78 -6.75
CA THR A 117 -9.56 -30.24 -7.81
C THR A 117 -10.96 -29.92 -7.29
N THR A 118 -11.42 -30.57 -6.22
CA THR A 118 -12.76 -30.36 -5.65
C THR A 118 -12.68 -29.71 -4.29
N GLY A 119 -13.24 -28.52 -4.17
CA GLY A 119 -13.32 -27.74 -2.93
C GLY A 119 -14.74 -27.74 -2.35
N TYR A 120 -14.83 -27.84 -1.04
CA TYR A 120 -16.08 -27.79 -0.29
C TYR A 120 -16.09 -26.61 0.66
N SER A 121 -17.13 -25.79 0.62
CA SER A 121 -17.24 -24.66 1.51
C SER A 121 -18.66 -24.45 1.99
N LYS A 122 -18.81 -23.90 3.21
CA LYS A 122 -20.10 -23.48 3.75
C LYS A 122 -20.07 -22.05 4.24
N ARG A 123 -21.20 -21.37 4.16
CA ARG A 123 -21.35 -20.04 4.71
C ARG A 123 -21.60 -20.12 6.22
N SER A 124 -20.70 -19.54 7.01
CA SER A 124 -20.84 -19.43 8.46
C SER A 124 -20.91 -17.93 8.84
N GLY A 125 -22.12 -17.42 9.05
CA GLY A 125 -22.37 -16.00 9.28
C GLY A 125 -21.94 -15.14 8.10
N LEU A 126 -20.95 -14.26 8.32
CA LEU A 126 -20.40 -13.36 7.29
C LEU A 126 -19.20 -13.94 6.53
N ARG A 127 -18.70 -15.13 6.93
CA ARG A 127 -17.52 -15.77 6.31
C ARG A 127 -17.90 -17.02 5.55
N THR A 128 -17.16 -17.29 4.50
CA THR A 128 -17.14 -18.62 3.86
C THR A 128 -16.07 -19.47 4.55
N GLN A 129 -16.46 -20.62 5.09
CA GLN A 129 -15.58 -21.58 5.73
C GLN A 129 -15.27 -22.69 4.74
N ASP A 130 -14.00 -22.92 4.45
CA ASP A 130 -13.51 -24.05 3.70
C ASP A 130 -13.56 -25.32 4.57
N LEU A 131 -14.02 -26.43 3.99
CA LEU A 131 -14.27 -27.69 4.69
C LEU A 131 -13.24 -28.78 4.35
N TYR A 132 -12.05 -28.40 3.86
CA TYR A 132 -11.01 -29.37 3.52
C TYR A 132 -10.78 -30.39 4.64
N GLY A 133 -10.82 -31.67 4.28
CA GLY A 133 -10.65 -32.81 5.21
C GLY A 133 -11.76 -32.99 6.26
N ARG A 134 -12.81 -32.12 6.26
CA ARG A 134 -13.95 -32.17 7.19
C ARG A 134 -15.28 -31.92 6.50
N SER A 135 -15.31 -32.10 5.18
CA SER A 135 -16.56 -31.96 4.44
C SER A 135 -17.59 -33.02 4.89
N PRO A 136 -18.86 -32.67 5.15
CA PRO A 136 -19.92 -33.60 5.41
C PRO A 136 -20.27 -34.51 4.22
N ILE A 137 -19.94 -34.09 3.03
CA ILE A 137 -20.20 -34.78 1.78
C ILE A 137 -18.95 -34.90 0.94
N GLU A 138 -18.86 -35.90 0.09
CA GLU A 138 -17.87 -36.09 -0.96
C GLU A 138 -18.60 -36.33 -2.27
N ALA A 139 -18.18 -35.64 -3.31
CA ALA A 139 -18.72 -35.75 -4.67
C ALA A 139 -17.72 -36.45 -5.57
N ASP A 140 -18.12 -37.58 -6.16
CA ASP A 140 -17.38 -38.25 -7.22
C ASP A 140 -18.10 -38.04 -8.55
N PHE A 141 -17.35 -37.67 -9.58
CA PHE A 141 -17.87 -37.38 -10.91
C PHE A 141 -17.54 -38.51 -11.86
N VAL A 142 -18.55 -39.05 -12.56
CA VAL A 142 -18.44 -40.27 -13.36
C VAL A 142 -18.07 -39.98 -14.82
N ASP A 143 -18.62 -38.91 -15.39
CA ASP A 143 -18.49 -38.61 -16.83
C ASP A 143 -17.41 -37.57 -17.14
N GLU A 144 -16.45 -37.38 -16.27
CA GLU A 144 -15.70 -36.18 -16.21
C GLU A 144 -14.32 -36.22 -16.83
N GLY A 145 -14.04 -35.21 -17.66
CA GLY A 145 -12.69 -34.88 -18.10
C GLY A 145 -11.94 -34.06 -17.03
N GLU A 146 -10.62 -34.25 -16.93
CA GLU A 146 -9.73 -33.53 -16.00
C GLU A 146 -9.75 -32.00 -16.20
N ASN A 147 -10.30 -31.51 -17.31
CA ASN A 147 -10.23 -30.08 -17.70
C ASN A 147 -11.52 -29.29 -17.49
N GLN A 148 -12.52 -29.86 -16.86
CA GLN A 148 -13.78 -29.18 -16.61
C GLN A 148 -13.77 -28.45 -15.28
N SER A 149 -14.38 -27.24 -15.25
CA SER A 149 -14.56 -26.44 -14.03
C SER A 149 -16.04 -26.11 -13.87
N PHE A 150 -16.59 -26.39 -12.72
CA PHE A 150 -17.99 -26.09 -12.42
C PHE A 150 -18.24 -26.01 -10.89
N SER A 151 -19.41 -25.56 -10.54
CA SER A 151 -19.85 -25.51 -9.15
C SER A 151 -21.35 -25.79 -9.00
N PHE A 152 -21.72 -26.26 -7.84
CA PHE A 152 -23.12 -26.45 -7.46
C PHE A 152 -23.28 -26.39 -5.94
N ARG A 153 -24.49 -26.30 -5.45
CA ARG A 153 -24.80 -26.36 -4.04
C ARG A 153 -25.44 -27.69 -3.69
N ALA A 154 -24.95 -28.29 -2.64
CA ALA A 154 -25.52 -29.52 -2.07
C ALA A 154 -26.06 -29.20 -0.66
N ARG A 155 -27.32 -29.57 -0.40
CA ARG A 155 -27.97 -29.36 0.86
C ARG A 155 -28.42 -30.71 1.41
N PRO A 156 -27.82 -31.25 2.51
CA PRO A 156 -28.32 -32.41 3.19
C PRO A 156 -29.76 -32.18 3.64
N LEU A 157 -30.65 -33.09 3.33
CA LEU A 157 -32.04 -33.05 3.78
C LEU A 157 -32.20 -33.68 5.16
N ALA A 158 -33.30 -33.33 5.85
CA ALA A 158 -33.60 -33.87 7.14
C ALA A 158 -33.76 -35.42 7.10
N GLY A 159 -33.13 -36.10 8.04
CA GLY A 159 -33.08 -37.58 8.07
C GLY A 159 -31.78 -38.17 7.54
N GLY A 160 -30.88 -37.38 6.97
CA GLY A 160 -29.50 -37.77 6.61
C GLY A 160 -29.39 -38.84 5.50
N GLU A 161 -30.46 -39.12 4.74
CA GLU A 161 -30.45 -40.12 3.65
C GLU A 161 -30.42 -39.51 2.25
N GLN A 162 -30.83 -38.28 2.11
CA GLN A 162 -30.92 -37.58 0.80
C GLN A 162 -30.21 -36.22 0.81
N VAL A 163 -29.80 -35.80 -0.34
CA VAL A 163 -29.19 -34.51 -0.61
C VAL A 163 -29.90 -33.81 -1.75
N GLU A 164 -30.16 -32.53 -1.58
CA GLU A 164 -30.70 -31.65 -2.62
C GLU A 164 -29.55 -30.93 -3.31
N LEU A 165 -29.49 -31.02 -4.65
CA LEU A 165 -28.47 -30.36 -5.49
C LEU A 165 -29.12 -29.22 -6.26
N THR A 166 -28.53 -28.03 -6.17
CA THR A 166 -29.03 -26.78 -6.77
C THR A 166 -27.90 -25.90 -7.27
N ASP A 167 -28.23 -24.84 -7.99
CA ASP A 167 -27.28 -23.80 -8.44
C ASP A 167 -26.13 -24.36 -9.29
N PHE A 168 -26.45 -25.18 -10.26
CA PHE A 168 -25.48 -25.75 -11.18
C PHE A 168 -24.88 -24.64 -12.08
N ASN A 169 -23.56 -24.57 -12.16
CA ASN A 169 -22.87 -23.56 -12.93
C ASN A 169 -21.54 -24.09 -13.49
N ASP A 170 -21.41 -24.15 -14.81
CA ASP A 170 -20.16 -24.41 -15.53
C ASP A 170 -19.71 -23.21 -16.39
N GLY A 171 -20.47 -22.10 -16.32
CA GLY A 171 -20.26 -20.91 -17.15
C GLY A 171 -21.02 -20.89 -18.47
N TYR A 172 -21.59 -22.01 -18.91
CA TYR A 172 -22.29 -22.18 -20.19
C TYR A 172 -23.73 -22.65 -20.05
N ILE A 173 -24.11 -23.14 -18.88
CA ILE A 173 -25.45 -23.65 -18.56
C ILE A 173 -26.50 -22.54 -18.61
N SER A 174 -27.69 -22.82 -19.20
CA SER A 174 -28.83 -21.90 -19.22
C SER A 174 -29.37 -21.60 -17.80
N ASP A 175 -30.03 -20.47 -17.64
CA ASP A 175 -30.60 -20.09 -16.35
C ASP A 175 -31.67 -21.09 -15.84
N GLU A 176 -32.39 -21.76 -16.75
CA GLU A 176 -33.38 -22.80 -16.39
C GLU A 176 -32.67 -24.02 -15.81
N GLU A 177 -31.59 -24.49 -16.45
CA GLU A 177 -30.81 -25.64 -15.97
C GLU A 177 -30.04 -25.31 -14.68
N ARG A 178 -29.58 -24.06 -14.53
CA ARG A 178 -28.94 -23.55 -13.32
C ARG A 178 -29.89 -23.62 -12.11
N GLY A 179 -31.13 -23.26 -12.29
CA GLY A 179 -32.16 -23.28 -11.24
C GLY A 179 -32.78 -24.66 -10.99
N ARG A 180 -32.37 -25.70 -11.74
CA ARG A 180 -32.92 -27.04 -11.56
C ARG A 180 -32.59 -27.62 -10.20
N VAL A 181 -33.56 -28.20 -9.54
CA VAL A 181 -33.43 -28.91 -8.25
C VAL A 181 -33.38 -30.41 -8.51
N VAL A 182 -32.34 -31.07 -8.05
CA VAL A 182 -32.18 -32.52 -8.17
C VAL A 182 -31.99 -33.10 -6.80
N THR A 183 -32.86 -34.02 -6.41
CA THR A 183 -32.75 -34.75 -5.13
C THR A 183 -32.14 -36.13 -5.39
N ALA A 184 -31.17 -36.50 -4.59
CA ALA A 184 -30.46 -37.78 -4.67
C ALA A 184 -30.34 -38.48 -3.34
N ALA A 185 -30.38 -39.79 -3.32
CA ALA A 185 -29.92 -40.55 -2.18
C ALA A 185 -28.39 -40.63 -2.16
N TYR A 186 -27.79 -40.67 -0.98
CA TYR A 186 -26.36 -40.84 -0.86
C TYR A 186 -25.87 -42.18 -1.41
N GLY A 187 -24.87 -42.15 -2.28
CA GLY A 187 -24.28 -43.32 -2.93
C GLY A 187 -24.87 -43.63 -4.29
N ASP A 188 -26.01 -43.06 -4.66
CA ASP A 188 -26.63 -43.27 -5.96
C ASP A 188 -25.98 -42.38 -7.05
N THR A 189 -25.97 -42.92 -8.28
CA THR A 189 -25.56 -42.18 -9.45
C THR A 189 -26.67 -41.27 -9.92
N VAL A 190 -26.52 -40.01 -9.87
CA VAL A 190 -27.51 -39.00 -10.25
C VAL A 190 -27.09 -38.28 -11.53
N SER A 191 -28.02 -38.13 -12.44
CA SER A 191 -27.84 -37.31 -13.67
C SER A 191 -28.22 -35.88 -13.37
N THR A 192 -27.25 -34.98 -13.50
CA THR A 192 -27.37 -33.55 -13.29
C THR A 192 -27.05 -32.79 -14.59
N PRO A 193 -27.34 -31.49 -14.67
CA PRO A 193 -26.90 -30.68 -15.81
C PRO A 193 -25.39 -30.68 -16.04
N LEU A 194 -24.61 -31.01 -14.99
CA LEU A 194 -23.14 -31.06 -15.03
C LEU A 194 -22.59 -32.47 -15.35
N GLY A 195 -23.43 -33.42 -15.69
CA GLY A 195 -23.06 -34.81 -15.89
C GLY A 195 -23.50 -35.71 -14.73
N ARG A 196 -23.10 -36.99 -14.82
CA ARG A 196 -23.42 -37.97 -13.77
C ARG A 196 -22.45 -37.85 -12.60
N MET A 197 -23.00 -37.78 -11.39
CA MET A 197 -22.20 -37.68 -10.17
C MET A 197 -22.78 -38.57 -9.06
N ILE A 198 -21.93 -38.92 -8.12
CA ILE A 198 -22.27 -39.68 -6.93
C ILE A 198 -21.93 -38.83 -5.70
N ILE A 199 -22.89 -38.53 -4.87
CA ILE A 199 -22.66 -37.84 -3.60
C ILE A 199 -22.61 -38.84 -2.48
N ARG A 200 -21.51 -38.89 -1.73
CA ARG A 200 -21.34 -39.78 -0.57
C ARG A 200 -21.37 -39.00 0.71
N LYS A 201 -21.93 -39.57 1.76
CA LYS A 201 -21.81 -39.01 3.10
C LYS A 201 -20.47 -39.38 3.71
N THR A 202 -19.86 -38.45 4.40
CA THR A 202 -18.61 -38.68 5.15
C THR A 202 -18.92 -38.89 6.65
N LEU A 203 -17.90 -39.24 7.41
CA LEU A 203 -17.98 -39.33 8.87
C LEU A 203 -18.26 -38.00 9.57
N TYR A 204 -18.12 -36.89 8.86
CA TYR A 204 -18.31 -35.53 9.38
C TYR A 204 -19.74 -35.00 9.20
N LEU A 205 -20.62 -35.75 8.55
CA LEU A 205 -22.05 -35.39 8.45
C LEU A 205 -22.70 -35.43 9.81
N SER A 206 -23.15 -34.29 10.28
CA SER A 206 -23.83 -34.14 11.55
C SER A 206 -25.27 -33.63 11.37
N PRO A 207 -26.19 -33.86 12.33
CA PRO A 207 -27.52 -33.25 12.27
C PRO A 207 -27.53 -31.73 12.18
N ALA A 208 -26.47 -31.06 12.63
CA ALA A 208 -26.33 -29.63 12.52
C ALA A 208 -26.04 -29.13 11.07
N ASP A 209 -25.64 -30.02 10.18
CA ASP A 209 -25.39 -29.71 8.76
C ASP A 209 -26.66 -29.90 7.90
N GLU A 210 -27.73 -30.50 8.47
CA GLU A 210 -29.01 -30.62 7.78
C GLU A 210 -29.59 -29.26 7.44
N GLY A 211 -30.04 -29.11 6.20
CA GLY A 211 -30.53 -27.83 5.67
C GLY A 211 -29.46 -26.79 5.37
N THR A 212 -28.18 -27.03 5.71
CA THR A 212 -27.07 -26.11 5.41
C THR A 212 -26.57 -26.32 3.98
N ALA A 213 -26.54 -25.27 3.20
CA ALA A 213 -26.02 -25.33 1.84
C ALA A 213 -24.48 -25.42 1.85
N ILE A 214 -23.94 -26.46 1.27
CA ILE A 214 -22.52 -26.70 1.03
C ILE A 214 -22.25 -26.38 -0.42
N GLN A 215 -21.37 -25.44 -0.68
CA GLN A 215 -20.93 -25.17 -2.04
C GLN A 215 -19.82 -26.13 -2.41
N VAL A 216 -20.03 -26.87 -3.46
CA VAL A 216 -19.04 -27.75 -4.10
C VAL A 216 -18.55 -27.03 -5.35
N ALA A 217 -17.25 -26.84 -5.42
CA ALA A 217 -16.61 -26.21 -6.58
C ALA A 217 -15.52 -27.12 -7.10
N LYS A 218 -15.60 -27.50 -8.35
CA LYS A 218 -14.56 -28.21 -9.06
C LYS A 218 -13.81 -27.27 -9.97
N SER A 219 -12.50 -27.37 -9.92
CA SER A 219 -11.57 -26.68 -10.83
C SER A 219 -10.94 -27.69 -11.77
N SER A 220 -10.61 -27.27 -12.99
CA SER A 220 -9.79 -28.10 -13.86
C SER A 220 -8.46 -28.44 -13.21
N LEU A 221 -7.91 -29.60 -13.54
CA LEU A 221 -6.60 -30.03 -13.01
C LEU A 221 -5.52 -28.98 -13.25
N GLU A 222 -5.55 -28.35 -14.43
CA GLU A 222 -4.61 -27.29 -14.78
C GLU A 222 -4.75 -26.02 -13.92
N ALA A 223 -5.98 -25.57 -13.70
CA ALA A 223 -6.25 -24.41 -12.86
C ALA A 223 -5.86 -24.67 -11.40
N ALA A 224 -6.22 -25.84 -10.86
CA ALA A 224 -5.84 -26.24 -9.51
C ALA A 224 -4.31 -26.33 -9.37
N THR A 225 -3.63 -27.01 -10.31
CA THR A 225 -2.17 -27.14 -10.31
C THR A 225 -1.49 -25.78 -10.34
N SER A 226 -1.95 -24.86 -11.20
CA SER A 226 -1.40 -23.52 -11.30
C SER A 226 -1.61 -22.71 -10.02
N ALA A 227 -2.79 -22.83 -9.40
CA ALA A 227 -3.11 -22.14 -8.16
C ALA A 227 -2.22 -22.61 -6.98
N TYR A 228 -2.10 -23.92 -6.79
CA TYR A 228 -1.27 -24.49 -5.71
C TYR A 228 0.23 -24.26 -5.96
N ARG A 229 0.69 -24.35 -7.22
CA ARG A 229 2.07 -24.00 -7.59
C ARG A 229 2.41 -22.56 -7.24
N ALA A 230 1.50 -21.62 -7.48
CA ALA A 230 1.70 -20.22 -7.12
C ALA A 230 1.66 -19.98 -5.60
N ALA A 231 0.90 -20.80 -4.87
CA ALA A 231 0.76 -20.70 -3.41
C ALA A 231 1.96 -21.26 -2.65
N VAL A 232 2.64 -22.30 -3.20
CA VAL A 232 3.84 -22.91 -2.60
C VAL A 232 5.07 -22.11 -2.97
N LYS A 233 5.85 -21.73 -1.97
CA LYS A 233 7.12 -21.00 -2.11
C LYS A 233 8.26 -21.86 -1.59
N CYS A 234 9.23 -22.12 -2.45
CA CYS A 234 10.46 -22.80 -2.08
C CYS A 234 11.63 -21.80 -2.14
N ALA A 235 12.46 -21.78 -1.11
CA ALA A 235 13.62 -20.91 -1.04
C ALA A 235 14.70 -21.54 -0.18
N VAL A 236 15.97 -21.23 -0.47
CA VAL A 236 17.10 -21.59 0.41
C VAL A 236 16.98 -20.79 1.70
N GLU A 237 17.13 -21.46 2.84
CA GLU A 237 17.07 -20.78 4.15
C GLU A 237 18.29 -19.91 4.40
N ASP A 238 19.48 -20.43 4.07
CA ASP A 238 20.74 -19.71 4.17
C ASP A 238 21.59 -20.04 2.93
N LYS A 239 22.17 -19.02 2.33
CA LYS A 239 23.00 -19.13 1.11
C LYS A 239 24.22 -20.04 1.25
N GLN A 240 24.61 -20.38 2.48
CA GLN A 240 25.74 -21.23 2.76
C GLN A 240 25.36 -22.70 3.06
N THR A 241 24.06 -22.99 3.08
CA THR A 241 23.54 -24.32 3.39
C THR A 241 22.70 -24.89 2.25
N SER A 242 22.64 -26.21 2.16
CA SER A 242 21.75 -26.92 1.23
C SER A 242 20.37 -27.16 1.83
N VAL A 243 19.93 -26.31 2.78
CA VAL A 243 18.62 -26.40 3.42
C VAL A 243 17.61 -25.56 2.65
N VAL A 244 16.57 -26.23 2.17
CA VAL A 244 15.45 -25.59 1.44
C VAL A 244 14.22 -25.54 2.33
N GLY A 245 13.68 -24.33 2.49
CA GLY A 245 12.40 -24.09 3.13
C GLY A 245 11.26 -24.12 2.11
N ILE A 246 10.21 -24.87 2.41
CA ILE A 246 8.98 -24.95 1.62
C ILE A 246 7.88 -24.35 2.46
N ALA A 247 7.25 -23.26 1.97
CA ALA A 247 6.24 -22.55 2.70
C ALA A 247 4.96 -22.38 1.88
N MET A 248 3.82 -22.46 2.53
CA MET A 248 2.50 -22.21 1.94
C MET A 248 1.62 -21.44 2.90
N ASN A 249 0.88 -20.47 2.37
CA ASN A 249 -0.11 -19.71 3.10
C ASN A 249 -1.51 -20.15 2.68
N ASP A 250 -2.32 -20.59 3.62
CA ASP A 250 -3.67 -21.09 3.34
C ASP A 250 -4.66 -20.72 4.46
N ALA A 251 -5.93 -20.65 4.12
CA ALA A 251 -6.99 -20.46 5.11
C ALA A 251 -7.19 -21.71 5.98
N VAL A 252 -6.86 -22.88 5.45
CA VAL A 252 -6.93 -24.17 6.16
C VAL A 252 -5.51 -24.69 6.45
N PRO A 253 -5.04 -24.59 7.72
CA PRO A 253 -3.69 -25.01 8.09
C PRO A 253 -3.37 -26.45 7.67
N LYS A 254 -4.33 -27.36 7.83
CA LYS A 254 -4.17 -28.79 7.50
C LYS A 254 -3.93 -29.01 6.00
N ARG A 255 -4.64 -28.26 5.12
CA ARG A 255 -4.42 -28.35 3.67
C ARG A 255 -3.00 -27.92 3.28
N ALA A 256 -2.51 -26.84 3.88
CA ALA A 256 -1.15 -26.41 3.63
C ALA A 256 -0.10 -27.44 4.10
N GLU A 257 -0.32 -28.08 5.27
CA GLU A 257 0.52 -29.16 5.78
C GLU A 257 0.53 -30.36 4.82
N ASP A 258 -0.65 -30.80 4.40
CA ASP A 258 -0.81 -31.96 3.52
C ASP A 258 -0.19 -31.68 2.14
N VAL A 259 -0.40 -30.49 1.56
CA VAL A 259 0.22 -30.11 0.28
C VAL A 259 1.74 -30.11 0.36
N ILE A 260 2.31 -29.51 1.38
CA ILE A 260 3.78 -29.44 1.54
C ILE A 260 4.36 -30.84 1.77
N ASN A 261 3.78 -31.62 2.68
CA ASN A 261 4.29 -32.96 3.00
C ASN A 261 4.15 -33.93 1.82
N THR A 262 3.01 -33.84 1.10
CA THR A 262 2.82 -34.65 -0.11
C THR A 262 3.77 -34.23 -1.21
N LEU A 263 4.03 -32.93 -1.38
CA LEU A 263 5.04 -32.44 -2.35
C LEU A 263 6.43 -33.01 -2.07
N ILE A 264 6.84 -33.03 -0.81
CA ILE A 264 8.12 -33.63 -0.41
C ILE A 264 8.14 -35.13 -0.71
N THR A 265 7.03 -35.83 -0.44
CA THR A 265 6.92 -37.26 -0.70
C THR A 265 6.99 -37.56 -2.21
N VAL A 266 6.21 -36.80 -3.02
CA VAL A 266 6.20 -36.95 -4.49
C VAL A 266 7.59 -36.65 -5.07
N TYR A 267 8.23 -35.59 -4.62
CA TYR A 267 9.58 -35.22 -5.03
C TYR A 267 10.60 -36.34 -4.71
N ASN A 268 10.58 -36.90 -3.50
CA ASN A 268 11.47 -37.98 -3.12
C ASN A 268 11.22 -39.27 -3.93
N ASN A 269 9.95 -39.58 -4.18
CA ASN A 269 9.59 -40.75 -4.98
C ASN A 269 10.05 -40.58 -6.44
N ASP A 270 9.88 -39.39 -6.99
CA ASP A 270 10.32 -39.03 -8.35
C ASP A 270 11.84 -39.15 -8.49
N ALA A 271 12.59 -38.61 -7.51
CA ALA A 271 14.05 -38.72 -7.49
C ALA A 271 14.54 -40.18 -7.38
N ILE A 272 13.87 -41.01 -6.59
CA ILE A 272 14.17 -42.44 -6.47
C ILE A 272 13.86 -43.13 -7.81
N ALA A 273 12.76 -42.84 -8.46
CA ALA A 273 12.36 -43.41 -9.74
C ALA A 273 13.38 -43.06 -10.85
N ASP A 274 13.84 -41.83 -10.91
CA ASP A 274 14.85 -41.36 -11.86
C ASP A 274 16.20 -42.09 -11.64
N LYS A 275 16.67 -42.18 -10.36
CA LYS A 275 17.91 -42.93 -10.04
C LYS A 275 17.79 -44.39 -10.40
N ARG A 276 16.64 -45.01 -10.12
CA ARG A 276 16.39 -46.41 -10.45
C ARG A 276 16.46 -46.64 -11.95
N ARG A 277 15.81 -45.78 -12.76
CA ARG A 277 15.82 -45.87 -14.22
C ARG A 277 17.23 -45.79 -14.78
N ILE A 278 18.06 -44.85 -14.32
CA ILE A 278 19.48 -44.73 -14.74
C ILE A 278 20.25 -45.99 -14.37
N SER A 279 20.03 -46.51 -13.14
CA SER A 279 20.74 -47.71 -12.69
C SER A 279 20.28 -48.96 -13.46
N GLU A 280 19.02 -49.12 -13.80
CA GLU A 280 18.48 -50.20 -14.61
C GLU A 280 19.07 -50.16 -16.02
N GLU A 281 19.06 -49.01 -16.71
CA GLU A 281 19.67 -48.88 -18.04
C GLU A 281 21.20 -49.22 -18.03
N THR A 282 21.86 -48.82 -16.93
CA THR A 282 23.31 -49.13 -16.73
C THR A 282 23.54 -50.64 -16.52
N ALA A 283 22.69 -51.30 -15.72
CA ALA A 283 22.75 -52.74 -15.47
C ALA A 283 22.52 -53.54 -16.73
N ASP A 284 21.52 -53.19 -17.56
CA ASP A 284 21.23 -53.83 -18.81
C ASP A 284 22.39 -53.70 -19.82
N PHE A 285 23.03 -52.53 -19.86
CA PHE A 285 24.21 -52.33 -20.69
C PHE A 285 25.37 -53.22 -20.24
N ILE A 286 25.70 -53.27 -18.92
CA ILE A 286 26.76 -54.11 -18.40
C ILE A 286 26.48 -55.61 -18.69
N HIS A 287 25.23 -56.02 -18.52
CA HIS A 287 24.77 -57.38 -18.79
C HIS A 287 25.03 -57.77 -20.27
N SER A 288 24.56 -56.91 -21.22
CA SER A 288 24.78 -57.12 -22.63
C SER A 288 26.28 -57.20 -23.00
N ARG A 289 27.10 -56.39 -22.31
CA ARG A 289 28.55 -56.40 -22.56
C ARG A 289 29.25 -57.66 -21.97
N LEU A 290 28.78 -58.16 -20.84
CA LEU A 290 29.26 -59.44 -20.25
C LEU A 290 28.98 -60.63 -21.13
N GLU A 291 27.79 -60.69 -21.80
CA GLU A 291 27.48 -61.78 -22.78
C GLU A 291 28.45 -61.78 -23.96
N ILE A 292 28.74 -60.56 -24.50
CA ILE A 292 29.68 -60.42 -25.61
C ILE A 292 31.08 -60.90 -25.19
N ILE A 293 31.60 -60.38 -24.04
CA ILE A 293 32.94 -60.73 -23.60
C ILE A 293 33.02 -62.19 -23.16
N GLY A 294 31.96 -62.74 -22.57
CA GLY A 294 31.88 -64.17 -22.26
C GLY A 294 31.96 -65.06 -23.53
N SER A 295 31.26 -64.67 -24.60
CA SER A 295 31.39 -65.36 -25.91
C SER A 295 32.82 -65.26 -26.47
N GLU A 296 33.37 -64.03 -26.48
CA GLU A 296 34.73 -63.80 -26.98
C GLU A 296 35.82 -64.55 -26.14
N LEU A 297 35.60 -64.70 -24.83
CA LEU A 297 36.49 -65.47 -23.98
C LEU A 297 36.47 -66.98 -24.33
N ASN A 298 35.22 -67.50 -24.51
CA ASN A 298 35.00 -68.89 -24.97
C ASN A 298 35.68 -69.18 -26.33
N ASP A 299 35.62 -68.18 -27.24
CA ASP A 299 36.30 -68.37 -28.53
C ASP A 299 37.83 -68.42 -28.38
N VAL A 300 38.39 -67.55 -27.54
CA VAL A 300 39.84 -67.58 -27.24
C VAL A 300 40.20 -68.81 -26.49
N ASP A 301 39.43 -69.35 -25.59
CA ASP A 301 39.63 -70.61 -24.93
C ASP A 301 39.65 -71.78 -25.91
N ARG A 302 38.78 -71.76 -26.92
CA ARG A 302 38.80 -72.75 -28.01
C ARG A 302 40.00 -72.59 -28.89
N ASP A 303 40.49 -71.38 -29.14
CA ASP A 303 41.68 -71.12 -29.90
C ASP A 303 42.89 -71.69 -29.16
N ILE A 304 42.98 -71.52 -27.81
CA ILE A 304 43.99 -72.13 -26.96
C ILE A 304 43.93 -73.66 -27.03
N GLU A 305 42.74 -74.26 -26.93
CA GLU A 305 42.51 -75.68 -27.02
C GLU A 305 42.96 -76.27 -28.40
N ASN A 306 42.52 -75.61 -29.50
CA ASN A 306 42.89 -75.97 -30.84
C ASN A 306 44.43 -75.89 -31.06
N PHE A 307 45.02 -74.73 -30.60
CA PHE A 307 46.47 -74.53 -30.74
C PHE A 307 47.23 -75.59 -30.02
N LYS A 308 46.84 -75.97 -28.79
CA LYS A 308 47.44 -76.99 -28.00
C LYS A 308 47.31 -78.41 -28.68
N ARG A 309 46.14 -78.69 -29.22
CA ARG A 309 45.82 -79.94 -29.89
C ARG A 309 46.65 -80.13 -31.21
N ASP A 310 46.65 -79.05 -32.05
CA ASP A 310 47.24 -79.03 -33.36
C ASP A 310 48.80 -79.08 -33.28
N ASN A 311 49.37 -78.45 -32.28
CA ASN A 311 50.83 -78.39 -32.10
C ASN A 311 51.43 -79.51 -31.15
N ARG A 312 50.59 -80.39 -30.55
CA ARG A 312 50.96 -81.48 -29.67
C ARG A 312 51.91 -81.07 -28.55
N MET A 313 51.72 -79.90 -28.00
CA MET A 313 52.65 -79.33 -26.95
C MET A 313 52.26 -79.78 -25.55
N VAL A 314 53.25 -80.44 -24.92
CA VAL A 314 53.28 -80.66 -23.45
C VAL A 314 54.54 -80.05 -22.93
N ASP A 315 54.50 -78.97 -22.26
CA ASP A 315 55.37 -78.30 -21.36
C ASP A 315 56.77 -77.80 -21.83
N LEU A 316 56.87 -76.47 -21.95
CA LEU A 316 58.13 -75.69 -22.03
C LEU A 316 58.03 -74.50 -21.06
N ALA A 317 57.96 -74.78 -19.76
CA ALA A 317 57.28 -73.85 -18.87
C ALA A 317 58.17 -72.95 -18.03
N SER A 318 59.48 -73.08 -17.88
CA SER A 318 60.13 -72.36 -16.81
C SER A 318 60.87 -71.07 -17.20
N GLU A 319 61.38 -70.93 -18.39
CA GLU A 319 62.18 -69.77 -18.81
C GLU A 319 61.26 -68.74 -19.62
N ALA A 320 60.37 -69.30 -20.35
CA ALA A 320 59.33 -68.51 -21.07
C ALA A 320 58.37 -67.83 -20.07
N THR A 321 58.02 -68.49 -18.97
CA THR A 321 57.03 -68.05 -18.02
C THR A 321 57.39 -66.66 -17.40
N ARG A 322 58.67 -66.49 -17.08
CA ARG A 322 59.10 -65.22 -16.45
C ARG A 322 59.05 -64.01 -17.40
N ASN A 323 59.55 -64.21 -18.66
CA ASN A 323 59.47 -63.16 -19.69
C ASN A 323 57.98 -62.91 -20.17
N VAL A 324 57.21 -63.99 -20.06
CA VAL A 324 55.72 -63.90 -20.32
C VAL A 324 55.00 -63.20 -19.26
N GLU A 325 55.32 -63.38 -18.01
CA GLU A 325 54.74 -62.71 -16.89
C GLU A 325 54.96 -61.19 -16.98
N GLU A 326 56.16 -60.73 -17.24
CA GLU A 326 56.48 -59.31 -17.41
C GLU A 326 55.74 -58.75 -18.63
N SER A 327 55.78 -59.43 -19.80
CA SER A 327 55.00 -59.00 -20.99
C SER A 327 53.49 -59.05 -20.74
N SER A 328 53.01 -60.05 -20.00
CA SER A 328 51.62 -60.23 -19.62
C SER A 328 51.15 -59.15 -18.67
N GLN A 329 51.93 -58.67 -17.79
CA GLN A 329 51.68 -57.61 -16.85
C GLN A 329 51.47 -56.26 -17.60
N PHE A 330 52.44 -55.89 -18.49
CA PHE A 330 52.36 -54.72 -19.30
C PHE A 330 51.11 -54.74 -20.22
N LYS A 331 50.77 -55.89 -20.72
CA LYS A 331 49.62 -56.08 -21.56
C LYS A 331 48.32 -56.09 -20.78
N ALA A 332 48.26 -56.66 -19.61
CA ALA A 332 47.10 -56.58 -18.73
C ALA A 332 46.81 -55.13 -18.33
N GLU A 333 47.85 -54.35 -18.01
CA GLU A 333 47.72 -52.92 -17.74
C GLU A 333 47.35 -52.20 -19.02
N GLY A 334 47.94 -52.47 -20.18
CA GLY A 334 47.56 -51.84 -21.45
C GLY A 334 46.14 -52.11 -21.86
N LEU A 335 45.61 -53.24 -21.49
CA LEU A 335 44.23 -53.63 -21.78
C LEU A 335 43.24 -53.08 -20.78
N SER A 336 43.63 -52.89 -19.57
CA SER A 336 42.85 -52.09 -18.64
C SER A 336 42.61 -50.69 -19.23
N LEU A 337 43.66 -50.12 -19.82
CA LEU A 337 43.56 -48.83 -20.53
C LEU A 337 42.74 -48.95 -21.82
N GLU A 338 42.88 -50.00 -22.63
CA GLU A 338 42.07 -50.23 -23.85
C GLU A 338 40.59 -50.33 -23.49
N ASN A 339 40.26 -51.01 -22.38
CA ASN A 339 38.89 -51.10 -21.92
C ASN A 339 38.33 -49.75 -21.50
N GLN A 340 39.14 -48.98 -20.81
CA GLN A 340 38.76 -47.62 -20.47
C GLN A 340 38.57 -46.76 -21.72
N ILE A 341 39.43 -46.90 -22.73
CA ILE A 341 39.31 -46.28 -24.04
C ILE A 341 38.00 -46.70 -24.72
N ASN A 342 37.74 -47.99 -24.80
CA ASN A 342 36.53 -48.53 -25.46
C ASN A 342 35.24 -48.03 -24.82
N VAL A 343 35.26 -47.97 -23.47
CA VAL A 343 34.11 -47.41 -22.73
C VAL A 343 33.97 -45.91 -23.01
N ALA A 344 35.08 -45.17 -22.98
CA ALA A 344 35.04 -43.75 -23.30
C ALA A 344 34.62 -43.48 -24.76
N GLU A 345 35.11 -44.25 -25.72
CA GLU A 345 34.71 -44.20 -27.13
C GLU A 345 33.25 -44.58 -27.36
N PHE A 346 32.76 -45.60 -26.65
CA PHE A 346 31.34 -45.95 -26.68
C PHE A 346 30.48 -44.79 -26.26
N ILE A 347 30.78 -44.20 -25.10
CA ILE A 347 30.00 -43.04 -24.63
C ILE A 347 30.15 -41.85 -25.56
N ARG A 348 31.34 -41.65 -26.11
CA ARG A 348 31.58 -40.64 -27.16
C ARG A 348 30.74 -40.87 -28.40
N SER A 349 30.73 -42.12 -28.93
CA SER A 349 29.90 -42.47 -30.09
C SER A 349 28.42 -42.34 -29.82
N TYR A 350 27.97 -42.76 -28.63
CA TYR A 350 26.60 -42.53 -28.15
C TYR A 350 26.20 -41.05 -28.15
N LEU A 351 27.12 -40.22 -27.65
CA LEU A 351 26.94 -38.77 -27.64
C LEU A 351 27.02 -38.14 -29.03
N LEU A 352 27.75 -38.71 -29.99
CA LEU A 352 27.83 -38.18 -31.34
C LEU A 352 26.63 -38.56 -32.20
N ASP A 353 25.94 -39.64 -31.86
CA ASP A 353 24.74 -40.08 -32.58
C ASP A 353 23.59 -39.10 -32.34
N LYS A 354 23.06 -38.61 -33.45
CA LYS A 354 21.90 -37.69 -33.44
C LYS A 354 20.61 -38.35 -32.95
N GLY A 355 20.51 -39.68 -33.08
CA GLY A 355 19.36 -40.45 -32.61
C GLY A 355 19.21 -40.38 -31.06
N HIS A 356 20.32 -40.21 -30.37
CA HIS A 356 20.37 -40.13 -28.89
C HIS A 356 20.53 -38.69 -28.36
N ALA A 357 20.12 -37.71 -29.10
CA ALA A 357 20.36 -36.31 -28.72
C ALA A 357 19.53 -35.83 -27.51
N GLY A 358 18.63 -36.65 -27.03
CA GLY A 358 17.79 -36.33 -25.83
C GLY A 358 17.78 -37.45 -24.80
N ASP A 359 18.58 -38.50 -25.01
CA ASP A 359 18.60 -39.66 -24.13
C ASP A 359 19.55 -39.45 -22.92
N LEU A 360 19.29 -40.20 -21.86
CA LEU A 360 20.16 -40.25 -20.72
C LEU A 360 21.45 -40.97 -21.11
N ILE A 361 22.56 -40.39 -20.74
CA ILE A 361 23.87 -41.06 -20.91
C ILE A 361 23.98 -42.16 -19.83
N PRO A 362 24.24 -43.42 -20.20
CA PRO A 362 24.42 -44.45 -19.22
C PRO A 362 25.53 -44.07 -18.20
N ALA A 363 25.17 -44.05 -16.93
CA ALA A 363 26.10 -43.68 -15.86
C ALA A 363 27.04 -44.84 -15.60
N MET A 364 28.11 -44.88 -16.36
CA MET A 364 29.10 -45.92 -16.22
C MET A 364 30.18 -45.49 -15.20
N ALA A 365 30.18 -46.09 -14.04
CA ALA A 365 31.28 -45.99 -13.06
C ALA A 365 32.64 -46.49 -13.60
N ALA A 366 32.66 -46.95 -14.85
CA ALA A 366 33.82 -47.47 -15.54
C ALA A 366 34.76 -46.40 -16.11
N ILE A 367 34.34 -45.12 -16.17
CA ILE A 367 35.26 -44.04 -16.51
C ILE A 367 36.03 -43.69 -15.23
N ALA A 368 37.29 -44.06 -15.18
CA ALA A 368 38.21 -43.75 -14.06
C ALA A 368 38.50 -42.23 -13.95
N ASN A 369 37.67 -41.39 -14.55
CA ASN A 369 37.77 -39.94 -14.52
C ASN A 369 36.51 -39.34 -13.88
N SER A 370 36.65 -38.98 -12.61
CA SER A 370 35.56 -38.40 -11.82
C SER A 370 34.98 -37.14 -12.45
N GLY A 371 35.79 -36.33 -13.15
CA GLY A 371 35.32 -35.12 -13.83
C GLY A 371 34.37 -35.43 -14.99
N ILE A 372 34.61 -36.48 -15.77
CA ILE A 372 33.71 -36.92 -16.86
C ILE A 372 32.42 -37.50 -16.26
N THR A 373 32.55 -38.32 -15.22
CA THR A 373 31.40 -38.91 -14.53
C THR A 373 30.49 -37.83 -13.94
N GLU A 374 31.10 -36.78 -13.37
CA GLU A 374 30.37 -35.64 -12.86
C GLU A 374 29.65 -34.85 -13.96
N GLN A 375 30.32 -34.61 -15.10
CA GLN A 375 29.70 -33.97 -16.25
C GLN A 375 28.56 -34.82 -16.83
N ILE A 376 28.68 -36.13 -16.88
CA ILE A 376 27.62 -37.06 -17.31
C ILE A 376 26.45 -37.00 -16.34
N SER A 377 26.72 -36.99 -15.03
CA SER A 377 25.65 -36.84 -14.03
C SER A 377 24.92 -35.51 -14.16
N ALA A 378 25.67 -34.42 -14.35
CA ALA A 378 25.09 -33.11 -14.58
C ALA A 378 24.27 -33.02 -15.89
N TYR A 379 24.73 -33.68 -16.93
CA TYR A 379 23.97 -33.77 -18.19
C TYR A 379 22.68 -34.57 -18.00
N ASN A 380 22.75 -35.75 -17.38
CA ASN A 380 21.59 -36.59 -17.11
C ASN A 380 20.56 -35.86 -16.23
N GLU A 381 21.02 -35.18 -15.19
CA GLU A 381 20.15 -34.31 -14.36
C GLU A 381 19.51 -33.19 -15.20
N GLY A 382 20.29 -32.58 -16.09
CA GLY A 382 19.81 -31.58 -17.02
C GLY A 382 18.78 -32.13 -18.01
N ILE A 383 18.95 -33.33 -18.55
CA ILE A 383 17.98 -34.02 -19.43
C ILE A 383 16.67 -34.29 -18.66
N LEU A 384 16.76 -34.87 -17.46
CA LEU A 384 15.58 -35.11 -16.62
C LEU A 384 14.85 -33.82 -16.29
N ARG A 385 15.60 -32.75 -16.04
CA ARG A 385 15.03 -31.42 -15.81
C ARG A 385 14.38 -30.88 -17.06
N ARG A 386 14.98 -31.05 -18.24
CA ARG A 386 14.42 -30.67 -19.53
C ARG A 386 13.12 -31.41 -19.81
N GLU A 387 13.06 -32.68 -19.57
CA GLU A 387 11.87 -33.53 -19.72
C GLU A 387 10.75 -33.01 -18.82
N LYS A 388 11.03 -32.75 -17.54
CA LYS A 388 10.10 -32.18 -16.58
C LYS A 388 9.59 -30.76 -16.96
N LEU A 389 10.45 -29.99 -17.59
CA LEU A 389 10.08 -28.64 -18.06
C LEU A 389 9.34 -28.68 -19.41
N SER A 390 9.66 -29.62 -20.29
CA SER A 390 9.03 -29.75 -21.62
C SER A 390 7.54 -30.11 -21.54
N GLU A 391 7.13 -30.81 -20.49
CA GLU A 391 5.72 -31.12 -20.22
C GLU A 391 4.90 -29.84 -19.93
N ASN A 392 5.58 -28.73 -19.61
CA ASN A 392 4.96 -27.52 -19.08
C ASN A 392 5.22 -26.25 -19.88
N SER A 393 6.10 -26.33 -20.89
CA SER A 393 6.59 -25.15 -21.60
C SER A 393 6.65 -25.40 -23.10
N SER A 394 6.25 -24.39 -23.86
CA SER A 394 6.49 -24.39 -25.31
C SER A 394 7.99 -24.38 -25.60
N ALA A 395 8.40 -25.02 -26.73
CA ALA A 395 9.79 -25.01 -27.19
C ALA A 395 10.40 -23.62 -27.40
N ASN A 396 9.57 -22.59 -27.50
CA ASN A 396 10.00 -21.18 -27.62
C ASN A 396 10.21 -20.46 -26.28
N ASN A 397 10.06 -21.14 -25.14
CA ASN A 397 10.33 -20.55 -23.83
C ASN A 397 11.83 -20.24 -23.70
N PRO A 398 12.23 -19.00 -23.35
CA PRO A 398 13.63 -18.63 -23.17
C PRO A 398 14.39 -19.54 -22.19
N VAL A 399 13.73 -20.00 -21.15
CA VAL A 399 14.30 -20.93 -20.15
C VAL A 399 14.58 -22.30 -20.76
N MET A 400 13.71 -22.78 -21.65
CA MET A 400 13.92 -24.04 -22.39
C MET A 400 15.07 -23.88 -23.38
N GLN A 401 15.13 -22.78 -24.09
CA GLN A 401 16.23 -22.51 -25.03
C GLN A 401 17.57 -22.37 -24.31
N GLU A 402 17.57 -21.71 -23.15
CA GLU A 402 18.76 -21.62 -22.31
C GLU A 402 19.21 -22.98 -21.81
N LEU A 403 18.28 -23.81 -21.36
CA LEU A 403 18.56 -25.17 -20.91
C LEU A 403 19.05 -26.05 -22.07
N ASP A 404 18.45 -25.97 -23.24
CA ASP A 404 18.89 -26.68 -24.44
C ASP A 404 20.30 -26.23 -24.87
N ASN A 405 20.59 -24.96 -24.82
CA ASN A 405 21.92 -24.41 -25.08
C ASN A 405 22.94 -24.89 -24.05
N ASN A 406 22.56 -24.91 -22.77
CA ASN A 406 23.41 -25.42 -21.68
C ASN A 406 23.66 -26.91 -21.83
N LEU A 407 22.63 -27.73 -22.11
CA LEU A 407 22.77 -29.14 -22.40
C LEU A 407 23.66 -29.40 -23.61
N ALA A 408 23.49 -28.63 -24.69
CA ALA A 408 24.36 -28.73 -25.86
C ALA A 408 25.81 -28.30 -25.52
N ALA A 409 26.01 -27.36 -24.62
CA ALA A 409 27.33 -26.96 -24.16
C ALA A 409 27.96 -28.04 -23.29
N VAL A 410 27.23 -28.61 -22.34
CA VAL A 410 27.68 -29.72 -21.48
C VAL A 410 27.98 -30.93 -22.32
N ARG A 411 27.10 -31.30 -23.29
CA ARG A 411 27.34 -32.40 -24.22
C ARG A 411 28.66 -32.22 -25.00
N ARG A 412 28.91 -31.01 -25.51
CA ARG A 412 30.20 -30.70 -26.18
C ARG A 412 31.37 -30.77 -25.21
N SER A 413 31.19 -30.32 -24.00
CA SER A 413 32.21 -30.39 -22.96
C SER A 413 32.55 -31.85 -22.60
N ILE A 414 31.54 -32.72 -22.44
CA ILE A 414 31.71 -34.15 -22.21
C ILE A 414 32.49 -34.79 -23.36
N ILE A 415 32.10 -34.49 -24.62
CA ILE A 415 32.79 -34.99 -25.79
C ILE A 415 34.26 -34.54 -25.81
N ALA A 416 34.53 -33.26 -25.53
CA ALA A 416 35.92 -32.75 -25.47
C ALA A 416 36.72 -33.35 -24.32
N SER A 417 36.09 -33.54 -23.14
CA SER A 417 36.72 -34.22 -22.01
C SER A 417 37.02 -35.68 -22.29
N LEU A 418 36.05 -36.38 -22.96
CA LEU A 418 36.25 -37.76 -23.42
C LEU A 418 37.39 -37.84 -24.44
N ASP A 419 37.41 -36.92 -25.45
CA ASP A 419 38.50 -36.87 -26.44
C ASP A 419 39.86 -36.64 -25.77
N SER A 420 39.91 -35.78 -24.75
CA SER A 420 41.15 -35.54 -24.00
C SER A 420 41.53 -36.74 -23.18
N HIS A 421 40.59 -37.38 -22.52
CA HIS A 421 40.79 -38.57 -21.71
C HIS A 421 41.21 -39.76 -22.55
N ILE A 422 40.54 -40.02 -23.69
CA ILE A 422 40.92 -41.03 -24.66
C ILE A 422 42.38 -40.82 -25.10
N ARG A 423 42.75 -39.59 -25.50
CA ARG A 423 44.14 -39.30 -25.88
C ARG A 423 45.15 -39.55 -24.76
N ALA A 424 44.79 -39.17 -23.53
CA ALA A 424 45.66 -39.43 -22.39
C ALA A 424 45.85 -40.93 -22.16
N LEU A 425 44.78 -41.73 -22.21
CA LEU A 425 44.79 -43.16 -22.08
C LEU A 425 45.53 -43.81 -23.25
N GLU A 426 45.37 -43.32 -24.48
CA GLU A 426 46.09 -43.77 -25.67
C GLU A 426 47.60 -43.55 -25.52
N ILE A 427 48.02 -42.39 -25.00
CA ILE A 427 49.44 -42.10 -24.70
C ILE A 427 49.99 -43.11 -23.69
N GLN A 428 49.25 -43.35 -22.58
CA GLN A 428 49.65 -44.35 -21.58
C GLN A 428 49.68 -45.75 -22.16
N ARG A 429 48.68 -46.17 -22.95
CA ARG A 429 48.64 -47.45 -23.64
C ARG A 429 49.85 -47.61 -24.58
N ASN A 430 50.14 -46.55 -25.37
CA ASN A 430 51.22 -46.57 -26.33
C ASN A 430 52.62 -46.68 -25.59
N ALA A 431 52.73 -46.02 -24.45
CA ALA A 431 53.93 -46.17 -23.62
C ALA A 431 54.09 -47.62 -23.12
N LEU A 432 53.00 -48.20 -22.54
CA LEU A 432 53.03 -49.63 -22.13
C LEU A 432 53.25 -50.58 -23.28
N ARG A 433 52.71 -50.27 -24.46
CA ARG A 433 52.92 -51.04 -25.69
C ARG A 433 54.37 -50.98 -26.13
N SER A 434 55.02 -49.81 -25.97
CA SER A 434 56.48 -49.72 -26.23
C SER A 434 57.27 -50.58 -25.29
N GLU A 435 56.89 -50.64 -23.99
CA GLU A 435 57.49 -51.53 -23.02
C GLU A 435 57.23 -53.06 -23.34
N GLU A 436 56.01 -53.37 -23.71
CA GLU A 436 55.60 -54.71 -24.20
C GLU A 436 56.40 -55.12 -25.44
N GLU A 437 56.56 -54.16 -26.40
CA GLU A 437 57.39 -54.43 -27.58
C GLU A 437 58.86 -54.72 -27.25
N GLN A 438 59.38 -53.99 -26.26
CA GLN A 438 60.73 -54.32 -25.80
C GLN A 438 60.83 -55.71 -25.11
N ALA A 439 59.83 -56.03 -24.26
CA ALA A 439 59.73 -57.38 -23.66
C ALA A 439 59.53 -58.45 -24.74
N ASN A 440 58.70 -58.17 -25.80
CA ASN A 440 58.43 -59.03 -26.90
C ASN A 440 59.71 -59.28 -27.82
N ARG A 441 60.55 -58.23 -27.99
CA ARG A 441 61.86 -58.41 -28.70
C ARG A 441 62.78 -59.35 -27.93
N ARG A 442 62.76 -59.44 -26.63
CA ARG A 442 63.49 -60.42 -25.83
C ARG A 442 62.90 -61.82 -25.98
N ILE A 443 61.58 -61.92 -26.22
CA ILE A 443 60.88 -63.18 -26.44
C ILE A 443 61.03 -63.66 -27.91
N SER A 444 61.38 -62.75 -28.86
CA SER A 444 61.48 -63.10 -30.31
C SER A 444 62.66 -64.09 -30.61
N THR A 445 63.43 -64.46 -29.64
CA THR A 445 64.41 -65.58 -29.79
C THR A 445 63.80 -66.94 -29.54
N VAL A 446 62.47 -67.06 -29.18
CA VAL A 446 61.72 -68.28 -28.94
C VAL A 446 61.04 -68.77 -30.20
N PRO A 447 60.81 -70.05 -30.51
CA PRO A 447 60.22 -70.62 -31.68
C PRO A 447 58.81 -69.91 -31.96
N SER A 448 58.45 -69.79 -33.25
CA SER A 448 57.24 -69.09 -33.72
C SER A 448 55.95 -69.60 -33.06
N GLN A 449 55.89 -70.84 -32.67
CA GLN A 449 54.74 -71.47 -32.01
C GLN A 449 54.51 -71.01 -30.59
N GLU A 450 55.57 -70.75 -29.89
CA GLU A 450 55.54 -70.22 -28.52
C GLU A 450 55.06 -68.80 -28.53
N LYS A 451 55.47 -68.03 -29.50
CA LYS A 451 54.99 -66.64 -29.71
C LYS A 451 53.49 -66.56 -29.95
N GLU A 452 53.02 -67.53 -30.77
CA GLU A 452 51.55 -67.54 -31.12
C GLU A 452 50.72 -67.98 -29.92
N MET A 453 51.12 -68.97 -29.17
CA MET A 453 50.45 -69.41 -27.95
C MET A 453 50.45 -68.29 -26.87
N LEU A 454 51.59 -67.60 -26.72
CA LEU A 454 51.67 -66.43 -25.84
C LEU A 454 50.75 -65.32 -26.25
N GLY A 455 50.54 -65.12 -27.57
CA GLY A 455 49.58 -64.20 -28.13
C GLY A 455 48.16 -64.51 -27.68
N ILE A 456 47.76 -65.77 -27.84
CA ILE A 456 46.41 -66.22 -27.49
C ILE A 456 46.19 -66.23 -25.96
N ALA A 457 47.20 -66.74 -25.19
CA ALA A 457 47.16 -66.73 -23.69
C ALA A 457 47.01 -65.28 -23.12
N ARG A 458 47.63 -64.29 -23.74
CA ARG A 458 47.46 -62.89 -23.40
C ARG A 458 46.07 -62.38 -23.68
N GLN A 459 45.51 -62.70 -24.85
CA GLN A 459 44.16 -62.35 -25.18
C GLN A 459 43.16 -62.94 -24.19
N GLN A 460 43.38 -64.22 -23.81
CA GLN A 460 42.58 -64.87 -22.77
C GLN A 460 42.63 -64.07 -21.46
N LYS A 461 43.85 -63.82 -20.91
CA LYS A 461 44.00 -63.10 -19.66
C LYS A 461 43.33 -61.71 -19.67
N ILE A 462 43.43 -61.04 -20.72
CA ILE A 462 42.86 -59.78 -20.98
C ILE A 462 41.30 -59.81 -20.89
N LYS A 463 40.74 -60.78 -21.64
CA LYS A 463 39.28 -60.92 -21.68
C LYS A 463 38.79 -61.43 -20.32
N GLU A 464 39.52 -62.20 -19.60
CA GLU A 464 39.22 -62.65 -18.24
C GLU A 464 39.25 -61.51 -17.26
N GLU A 465 40.29 -60.68 -17.26
CA GLU A 465 40.38 -59.49 -16.39
C GLU A 465 39.21 -58.48 -16.69
N LEU A 466 38.88 -58.30 -17.97
CA LEU A 466 37.75 -57.48 -18.36
C LEU A 466 36.40 -58.05 -17.90
N TYR A 467 36.25 -59.37 -18.06
CA TYR A 467 35.05 -60.06 -17.61
C TYR A 467 34.84 -59.89 -16.10
N LEU A 468 35.90 -60.14 -15.32
CA LEU A 468 35.88 -59.96 -13.85
C LEU A 468 35.60 -58.50 -13.45
N TYR A 469 36.19 -57.56 -14.18
CA TYR A 469 35.92 -56.13 -13.94
C TYR A 469 34.46 -55.78 -14.15
N LEU A 470 33.89 -56.22 -15.30
CA LEU A 470 32.47 -55.95 -15.60
C LEU A 470 31.51 -56.65 -14.63
N LEU A 471 31.90 -57.87 -14.19
CA LEU A 471 31.14 -58.60 -13.15
C LEU A 471 31.10 -57.81 -11.82
N ASN A 472 32.25 -57.31 -11.38
CA ASN A 472 32.32 -56.46 -10.19
C ASN A 472 31.46 -55.18 -10.35
N LYS A 473 31.45 -54.58 -11.55
CA LYS A 473 30.61 -53.40 -11.82
C LYS A 473 29.14 -53.72 -11.89
N GLN A 474 28.77 -54.90 -12.34
CA GLN A 474 27.39 -55.39 -12.30
C GLN A 474 26.91 -55.49 -10.84
N GLU A 475 27.71 -56.10 -9.96
CA GLU A 475 27.38 -56.20 -8.54
C GLU A 475 27.28 -54.83 -7.87
N GLU A 476 28.22 -53.94 -8.16
CA GLU A 476 28.15 -52.54 -7.65
C GLU A 476 26.87 -51.81 -8.10
N THR A 477 26.49 -51.97 -9.38
CA THR A 477 25.26 -51.33 -9.91
C THR A 477 24.01 -51.92 -9.28
N GLN A 478 23.97 -53.25 -9.03
CA GLN A 478 22.86 -53.90 -8.34
C GLN A 478 22.73 -53.45 -6.89
N LEU A 479 23.86 -53.24 -6.19
CA LEU A 479 23.88 -52.67 -4.84
C LEU A 479 23.32 -51.23 -4.84
N ASN A 480 23.69 -50.42 -5.82
CA ASN A 480 23.18 -49.06 -5.99
C ASN A 480 21.68 -49.05 -6.28
N LEU A 481 21.15 -50.01 -7.06
CA LEU A 481 19.72 -50.20 -7.26
C LEU A 481 18.97 -50.53 -5.96
N ALA A 482 19.58 -51.40 -5.11
CA ALA A 482 18.96 -51.81 -3.84
C ALA A 482 18.96 -50.69 -2.78
N VAL A 483 19.92 -49.77 -2.83
CA VAL A 483 20.13 -48.70 -1.84
C VAL A 483 19.72 -47.32 -2.39
N ALA A 484 18.91 -47.24 -3.46
CA ALA A 484 18.50 -45.96 -4.01
C ALA A 484 17.83 -45.05 -2.94
N GLU A 485 18.58 -44.09 -2.44
CA GLU A 485 18.09 -43.10 -1.47
C GLU A 485 17.56 -41.86 -2.15
N SER A 486 16.60 -41.18 -1.47
CA SER A 486 16.06 -39.90 -1.91
C SER A 486 17.12 -38.80 -1.87
N ASN A 487 16.95 -37.82 -2.77
CA ASN A 487 17.83 -36.66 -2.87
C ASN A 487 17.63 -35.69 -1.69
N ALA A 488 16.48 -35.71 -1.04
CA ALA A 488 16.21 -34.83 0.08
C ALA A 488 15.88 -35.60 1.35
N ARG A 489 16.55 -35.21 2.44
CA ARG A 489 16.23 -35.63 3.80
C ARG A 489 15.30 -34.60 4.45
N VAL A 490 14.17 -35.05 4.95
CA VAL A 490 13.26 -34.20 5.72
C VAL A 490 13.90 -33.84 7.06
N ILE A 491 14.07 -32.54 7.33
CA ILE A 491 14.52 -32.04 8.63
C ILE A 491 13.27 -31.86 9.50
N ASP A 492 12.31 -31.02 9.01
CA ASP A 492 11.05 -30.78 9.67
C ASP A 492 9.90 -30.95 8.69
N LEU A 493 8.87 -31.69 9.12
CA LEU A 493 7.59 -31.76 8.42
C LEU A 493 6.90 -30.41 8.50
N ALA A 494 5.91 -30.20 7.64
CA ALA A 494 5.15 -28.95 7.60
C ALA A 494 4.48 -28.63 8.95
N TYR A 495 4.92 -27.53 9.56
CA TYR A 495 4.40 -27.02 10.83
C TYR A 495 4.25 -25.49 10.79
N GLY A 496 3.61 -24.91 11.78
CA GLY A 496 3.51 -23.45 11.90
C GLY A 496 2.68 -23.03 13.10
N SER A 497 2.72 -21.73 13.38
CA SER A 497 1.96 -21.15 14.48
C SER A 497 0.45 -21.32 14.29
N GLY A 498 -0.28 -21.53 15.39
CA GLY A 498 -1.75 -21.48 15.40
C GLY A 498 -2.31 -20.06 15.21
N ALA A 499 -1.48 -19.02 15.27
CA ALA A 499 -1.89 -17.65 15.03
C ALA A 499 -1.96 -17.34 13.53
N PRO A 500 -3.01 -16.65 13.06
CA PRO A 500 -3.11 -16.24 11.66
C PRO A 500 -2.08 -15.14 11.33
N ILE A 501 -1.47 -15.23 10.16
CA ILE A 501 -0.53 -14.21 9.64
C ILE A 501 -1.25 -13.04 8.97
N ALA A 502 -2.47 -13.27 8.47
CA ALA A 502 -3.32 -12.28 7.82
C ALA A 502 -4.81 -12.58 8.10
N PRO A 503 -5.66 -11.56 8.09
CA PRO A 503 -5.34 -10.14 8.12
C PRO A 503 -4.76 -9.70 9.48
N LYS A 504 -3.79 -8.79 9.48
CA LYS A 504 -3.24 -8.19 10.72
C LYS A 504 -4.27 -7.21 11.30
N SER A 505 -5.08 -7.68 12.26
CA SER A 505 -6.19 -6.90 12.84
C SER A 505 -5.74 -5.57 13.45
N SER A 506 -4.59 -5.54 14.15
CA SER A 506 -4.03 -4.32 14.71
C SER A 506 -3.68 -3.28 13.64
N MET A 507 -3.10 -3.71 12.52
CA MET A 507 -2.75 -2.83 11.41
C MET A 507 -3.99 -2.26 10.72
N ILE A 508 -5.00 -3.09 10.44
CA ILE A 508 -6.24 -2.66 9.79
C ILE A 508 -7.02 -1.69 10.68
N LEU A 509 -7.15 -1.99 11.98
CA LEU A 509 -7.79 -1.08 12.93
C LEU A 509 -6.97 0.20 13.13
N GLY A 510 -5.64 0.11 13.13
CA GLY A 510 -4.75 1.27 13.16
C GLY A 510 -4.93 2.19 11.96
N ILE A 511 -4.98 1.62 10.76
CA ILE A 511 -5.26 2.39 9.52
C ILE A 511 -6.68 2.99 9.58
N ALA A 512 -7.67 2.22 10.00
CA ALA A 512 -9.05 2.71 10.14
C ALA A 512 -9.15 3.89 11.14
N LEU A 513 -8.39 3.86 12.24
CA LEU A 513 -8.28 4.95 13.20
C LEU A 513 -7.65 6.20 12.58
N ILE A 514 -6.52 6.03 11.88
CA ILE A 514 -5.82 7.14 11.22
C ILE A 514 -6.72 7.79 10.17
N VAL A 515 -7.36 6.98 9.32
CA VAL A 515 -8.29 7.47 8.28
C VAL A 515 -9.49 8.17 8.92
N GLY A 516 -10.05 7.59 10.00
CA GLY A 516 -11.15 8.17 10.76
C GLY A 516 -10.83 9.53 11.36
N LEU A 517 -9.57 9.78 11.74
CA LEU A 517 -9.09 11.08 12.22
C LEU A 517 -8.74 12.03 11.07
N ALA A 518 -8.19 11.51 9.98
CA ALA A 518 -7.72 12.31 8.84
C ALA A 518 -8.88 12.94 8.03
N ILE A 519 -10.00 12.22 7.86
CA ILE A 519 -11.15 12.71 7.08
C ILE A 519 -11.73 14.01 7.66
N PRO A 520 -12.19 14.06 8.94
CA PRO A 520 -12.73 15.29 9.50
C PRO A 520 -11.68 16.40 9.62
N PHE A 521 -10.43 16.05 9.91
CA PHE A 521 -9.31 16.99 9.92
C PHE A 521 -9.13 17.66 8.55
N GLY A 522 -9.02 16.85 7.49
CA GLY A 522 -8.84 17.37 6.13
C GLY A 522 -10.02 18.24 5.67
N LEU A 523 -11.24 17.82 6.00
CA LEU A 523 -12.45 18.60 5.67
C LEU A 523 -12.48 19.94 6.41
N LEU A 524 -12.24 19.93 7.72
CA LEU A 524 -12.22 21.15 8.54
C LEU A 524 -11.06 22.07 8.13
N PHE A 525 -9.90 21.51 7.83
CA PHE A 525 -8.76 22.25 7.33
C PHE A 525 -9.08 22.93 5.99
N LEU A 526 -9.68 22.20 5.07
CA LEU A 526 -10.10 22.75 3.77
C LEU A 526 -11.12 23.89 3.94
N LEU A 527 -12.13 23.68 4.78
CA LEU A 527 -13.12 24.71 5.11
C LEU A 527 -12.48 25.94 5.77
N SER A 528 -11.48 25.72 6.62
CA SER A 528 -10.72 26.81 7.25
C SER A 528 -9.87 27.60 6.25
N MET A 529 -9.33 26.94 5.21
CA MET A 529 -8.60 27.64 4.14
C MET A 529 -9.52 28.48 3.22
N LEU A 530 -10.78 28.06 3.09
CA LEU A 530 -11.76 28.79 2.28
C LEU A 530 -12.33 30.02 3.02
N ASP A 531 -12.20 30.13 4.34
CA ASP A 531 -12.66 31.27 5.11
C ASP A 531 -11.58 32.37 5.15
N THR A 532 -11.74 33.36 4.30
CA THR A 532 -10.85 34.53 4.14
C THR A 532 -11.27 35.73 5.00
N THR A 533 -12.28 35.60 5.84
CA THR A 533 -12.78 36.71 6.65
C THR A 533 -11.89 37.00 7.86
N ILE A 534 -11.93 38.27 8.33
CA ILE A 534 -11.22 38.68 9.54
C ILE A 534 -11.83 37.97 10.76
N ARG A 535 -10.98 37.35 11.56
CA ARG A 535 -11.38 36.54 12.72
C ARG A 535 -11.11 37.18 14.07
N GLY A 536 -10.58 38.38 14.11
CA GLY A 536 -10.33 39.06 15.36
C GLY A 536 -9.29 40.20 15.29
N ARG A 537 -8.96 40.74 16.44
CA ARG A 537 -8.02 41.85 16.60
C ARG A 537 -6.63 41.57 16.02
N ARG A 538 -6.14 40.36 16.17
CA ARG A 538 -4.80 39.97 15.71
C ARG A 538 -4.64 40.14 14.20
N ASP A 539 -5.67 39.78 13.42
CA ASP A 539 -5.64 39.93 11.97
C ASP A 539 -5.51 41.40 11.54
N ILE A 540 -6.03 42.33 12.40
CA ILE A 540 -5.98 43.77 12.17
C ILE A 540 -4.58 44.31 12.53
N GLU A 541 -4.09 43.98 13.74
CA GLU A 541 -2.80 44.50 14.24
C GLU A 541 -1.59 44.00 13.46
N GLU A 542 -1.65 42.81 12.88
CA GLU A 542 -0.58 42.24 12.05
C GLU A 542 -0.55 42.85 10.64
N ASN A 543 -1.67 43.39 10.12
CA ASN A 543 -1.77 43.86 8.75
C ASN A 543 -2.00 45.36 8.59
N LEU A 544 -2.36 46.08 9.66
CA LEU A 544 -2.61 47.52 9.61
C LEU A 544 -1.72 48.26 10.59
N SER A 545 -1.10 49.34 10.13
CA SER A 545 -0.27 50.24 10.97
C SER A 545 -1.14 51.29 11.66
N ALA A 546 -2.43 51.40 11.34
CA ALA A 546 -3.34 52.37 11.92
C ALA A 546 -3.63 51.99 13.40
N PRO A 547 -3.65 53.01 14.32
CA PRO A 547 -3.91 52.74 15.74
C PRO A 547 -5.21 52.01 15.99
N PHE A 548 -5.21 50.99 16.82
CA PHE A 548 -6.38 50.22 17.20
C PHE A 548 -7.06 50.89 18.41
N LEU A 549 -8.32 51.34 18.23
CA LEU A 549 -9.06 52.06 19.25
C LEU A 549 -9.73 51.11 20.27
N GLY A 550 -10.26 49.99 19.78
CA GLY A 550 -10.90 48.99 20.61
C GLY A 550 -11.87 48.09 19.90
N ASP A 551 -12.38 47.09 20.66
CA ASP A 551 -13.35 46.12 20.20
C ASP A 551 -14.75 46.45 20.66
N VAL A 552 -15.76 46.28 19.83
CA VAL A 552 -17.18 46.30 20.14
C VAL A 552 -17.74 44.89 20.06
N PRO A 553 -18.18 44.27 21.15
CA PRO A 553 -18.71 42.92 21.15
C PRO A 553 -19.95 42.79 20.24
N LEU A 554 -20.13 41.59 19.67
CA LEU A 554 -21.34 41.28 18.91
C LEU A 554 -22.56 41.37 19.84
N TYR A 555 -23.47 42.24 19.53
CA TYR A 555 -24.69 42.44 20.27
C TYR A 555 -25.87 41.85 19.52
N GLU A 556 -26.58 40.89 20.11
CA GLU A 556 -27.77 40.23 19.58
C GLU A 556 -29.02 40.53 20.46
N GLY A 557 -28.91 41.45 21.41
CA GLY A 557 -29.99 41.82 22.36
C GLY A 557 -30.98 42.87 21.81
N GLU A 558 -32.05 43.11 22.57
CA GLU A 558 -33.01 44.17 22.29
C GLU A 558 -32.42 45.55 22.53
N THR A 559 -32.62 46.45 21.59
CA THR A 559 -32.19 47.86 21.74
C THR A 559 -33.26 48.69 22.40
N THR A 560 -32.90 49.68 23.23
CA THR A 560 -33.85 50.44 24.06
C THR A 560 -34.66 51.46 23.27
N LYS A 561 -34.13 52.00 22.17
CA LYS A 561 -34.77 52.84 21.17
C LYS A 561 -34.01 52.65 19.86
N GLY A 562 -34.60 51.94 18.92
CA GLY A 562 -33.96 51.72 17.63
C GLY A 562 -32.58 51.07 17.79
N ILE A 563 -31.48 51.80 17.53
CA ILE A 563 -30.10 51.33 17.49
C ILE A 563 -29.33 51.48 18.82
N VAL A 564 -29.92 52.09 19.90
CA VAL A 564 -29.25 52.37 21.17
C VAL A 564 -29.21 51.14 22.07
N ALA A 565 -28.04 50.65 22.31
CA ALA A 565 -27.75 49.46 23.12
C ALA A 565 -27.05 49.74 24.46
N VAL A 566 -26.35 50.88 24.57
CA VAL A 566 -25.64 51.29 25.78
C VAL A 566 -26.60 51.79 26.85
N ARG A 567 -26.39 51.42 28.12
CA ARG A 567 -27.20 51.80 29.27
C ARG A 567 -26.37 52.60 30.25
N GLU A 568 -26.94 53.62 30.92
CA GLU A 568 -26.24 54.54 31.88
C GLU A 568 -25.60 53.79 33.06
N ALA A 569 -26.30 52.87 33.64
CA ALA A 569 -25.82 52.00 34.73
C ALA A 569 -25.42 50.58 34.25
N GLY A 570 -25.30 50.35 32.91
CA GLY A 570 -24.99 49.05 32.33
C GLY A 570 -23.59 48.56 32.71
N ARG A 571 -23.52 47.36 33.24
CA ARG A 571 -22.27 46.63 33.54
C ARG A 571 -21.99 45.52 32.52
N ASP A 572 -22.75 45.56 31.43
CA ASP A 572 -22.59 44.59 30.33
C ASP A 572 -21.33 44.88 29.50
N ALA A 573 -20.84 43.88 28.85
CA ALA A 573 -19.60 43.94 28.06
C ALA A 573 -19.65 45.01 26.95
N LEU A 574 -20.84 45.28 26.41
CA LEU A 574 -21.03 46.29 25.37
C LEU A 574 -20.89 47.69 25.94
N SER A 575 -21.59 48.02 27.04
CA SER A 575 -21.48 49.30 27.71
C SER A 575 -20.06 49.62 28.17
N GLU A 576 -19.33 48.61 28.69
CA GLU A 576 -17.91 48.75 29.03
C GLU A 576 -17.04 48.99 27.82
N ALA A 577 -17.27 48.29 26.69
CA ALA A 577 -16.52 48.49 25.47
C ALA A 577 -16.63 49.94 24.98
N PHE A 578 -17.84 50.53 24.99
CA PHE A 578 -18.04 51.94 24.62
C PHE A 578 -17.43 52.92 25.59
N ARG A 579 -17.40 52.63 26.91
CA ARG A 579 -16.63 53.44 27.91
C ARG A 579 -15.12 53.38 27.63
N MET A 580 -14.62 52.22 27.25
CA MET A 580 -13.20 52.07 26.85
C MET A 580 -12.91 52.84 25.55
N LEU A 581 -13.75 52.70 24.52
CA LEU A 581 -13.62 53.47 23.26
C LEU A 581 -13.59 54.99 23.57
N ARG A 582 -14.49 55.48 24.40
CA ARG A 582 -14.50 56.87 24.86
C ARG A 582 -13.18 57.27 25.51
N SER A 583 -12.66 56.46 26.43
CA SER A 583 -11.38 56.69 27.11
C SER A 583 -10.22 56.72 26.12
N ASN A 584 -10.14 55.73 25.24
CA ASN A 584 -9.08 55.59 24.26
C ASN A 584 -9.10 56.71 23.22
N MET A 585 -10.28 57.17 22.83
CA MET A 585 -10.43 58.31 21.93
C MET A 585 -9.78 59.61 22.48
N ASN A 586 -9.81 59.81 23.80
CA ASN A 586 -9.15 60.97 24.42
C ASN A 586 -7.60 60.89 24.32
N PHE A 587 -7.04 59.68 24.31
CA PHE A 587 -5.58 59.48 24.13
C PHE A 587 -5.10 59.73 22.69
N MET A 588 -5.98 59.59 21.69
CA MET A 588 -5.63 59.89 20.30
C MET A 588 -5.34 61.34 20.02
N ASN A 589 -5.66 62.23 20.95
CA ASN A 589 -5.52 63.68 20.83
C ASN A 589 -4.13 64.21 21.22
N VAL A 590 -3.17 63.37 21.63
CA VAL A 590 -1.87 63.80 22.20
C VAL A 590 -0.94 64.46 21.18
N SER A 591 -1.18 64.27 19.86
CA SER A 591 -0.28 64.73 18.78
C SER A 591 -0.65 66.10 18.18
N SER A 592 -1.83 66.63 18.44
CA SER A 592 -2.32 67.90 17.86
C SER A 592 -2.67 68.92 18.94
N GLN A 593 -2.20 70.17 18.84
CA GLN A 593 -2.53 71.29 19.71
C GLN A 593 -4.04 71.68 19.62
N SER A 594 -4.82 71.04 18.79
CA SER A 594 -6.26 71.31 18.61
C SER A 594 -7.11 70.30 19.39
N ARG A 595 -8.19 70.86 20.01
CA ARG A 595 -9.17 70.08 20.73
C ARG A 595 -9.91 69.13 19.81
N LEU A 596 -9.89 67.81 20.11
CA LEU A 596 -10.64 66.76 19.38
C LEU A 596 -12.16 67.05 19.51
N GLN A 597 -12.79 67.41 18.43
CA GLN A 597 -14.20 67.80 18.42
C GLN A 597 -15.02 67.11 17.35
N CYS A 598 -14.48 67.04 16.14
CA CYS A 598 -15.18 66.43 14.97
C CYS A 598 -14.63 65.03 14.66
N VAL A 599 -15.48 64.04 14.70
CA VAL A 599 -15.16 62.63 14.49
C VAL A 599 -15.96 62.04 13.36
N LEU A 600 -15.26 61.49 12.36
CA LEU A 600 -15.84 60.80 11.21
C LEU A 600 -15.94 59.27 11.48
N PHE A 601 -17.07 58.69 11.18
CA PHE A 601 -17.27 57.25 11.20
C PHE A 601 -17.41 56.70 9.78
N THR A 602 -16.54 55.82 9.37
CA THR A 602 -16.61 55.18 8.05
C THR A 602 -16.21 53.71 8.14
N SER A 603 -16.24 52.95 7.02
CA SER A 603 -15.89 51.54 6.96
C SER A 603 -15.47 51.10 5.54
N SER A 604 -15.04 49.89 5.35
CA SER A 604 -14.87 49.31 4.03
C SER A 604 -16.21 49.00 3.33
N ASN A 605 -17.09 48.35 4.03
CA ASN A 605 -18.28 47.78 3.46
C ASN A 605 -19.57 48.33 4.11
N PRO A 606 -20.70 48.34 3.40
CA PRO A 606 -22.02 48.56 4.01
C PRO A 606 -22.26 47.51 5.13
N HIS A 607 -23.06 47.89 6.11
CA HIS A 607 -23.44 47.05 7.25
C HIS A 607 -22.25 46.64 8.18
N ALA A 608 -21.17 47.35 8.13
CA ALA A 608 -20.08 47.19 9.08
C ALA A 608 -20.45 47.69 10.50
N GLY A 609 -21.55 48.41 10.67
CA GLY A 609 -22.04 48.92 11.94
C GLY A 609 -21.59 50.34 12.27
N LYS A 610 -21.28 51.16 11.27
CA LYS A 610 -20.89 52.57 11.44
C LYS A 610 -21.86 53.33 12.34
N THR A 611 -23.12 53.37 11.91
CA THR A 611 -24.20 54.05 12.60
C THR A 611 -24.37 53.54 14.05
N PHE A 612 -24.27 52.21 14.23
CA PHE A 612 -24.35 51.58 15.56
C PHE A 612 -23.23 52.06 16.49
N VAL A 613 -21.99 52.08 16.00
CA VAL A 613 -20.84 52.53 16.78
C VAL A 613 -20.93 54.05 17.05
N ALA A 614 -21.25 54.83 16.03
CA ALA A 614 -21.39 56.27 16.12
C ALA A 614 -22.46 56.67 17.16
N VAL A 615 -23.66 56.06 17.09
CA VAL A 615 -24.76 56.36 18.00
C VAL A 615 -24.42 55.97 19.43
N ASN A 616 -23.97 54.76 19.66
CA ASN A 616 -23.69 54.28 21.01
C ASN A 616 -22.51 55.00 21.68
N LEU A 617 -21.48 55.37 20.91
CA LEU A 617 -20.36 56.18 21.40
C LEU A 617 -20.84 57.62 21.72
N ALA A 618 -21.72 58.24 20.90
CA ALA A 618 -22.32 59.51 21.15
C ALA A 618 -23.17 59.52 22.43
N VAL A 619 -23.99 58.49 22.63
CA VAL A 619 -24.76 58.28 23.83
C VAL A 619 -23.86 58.18 25.06
N THR A 620 -22.75 57.43 24.95
CA THR A 620 -21.75 57.22 26.02
C THR A 620 -21.09 58.56 26.43
N LEU A 621 -20.83 59.44 25.45
CA LEU A 621 -20.30 60.77 25.72
C LEU A 621 -21.38 61.71 26.35
N ALA A 622 -22.62 61.62 25.82
CA ALA A 622 -23.72 62.39 26.38
C ALA A 622 -24.00 62.03 27.86
N MET A 623 -23.97 60.75 28.21
CA MET A 623 -24.07 60.25 29.56
C MET A 623 -22.92 60.76 30.46
N ALA A 624 -21.74 61.01 29.86
CA ALA A 624 -20.62 61.66 30.59
C ALA A 624 -20.70 63.16 30.68
N GLY A 625 -21.87 63.75 30.40
CA GLY A 625 -22.15 65.16 30.51
C GLY A 625 -21.61 66.06 29.38
N LYS A 626 -21.18 65.44 28.24
CA LYS A 626 -20.69 66.16 27.06
C LYS A 626 -21.88 66.46 26.13
N LYS A 627 -21.85 67.63 25.52
CA LYS A 627 -22.83 68.02 24.49
C LYS A 627 -22.37 67.46 23.17
N VAL A 628 -23.16 66.55 22.60
CA VAL A 628 -22.79 65.81 21.36
C VAL A 628 -23.88 66.08 20.31
N VAL A 629 -23.46 66.34 19.07
CA VAL A 629 -24.32 66.35 17.91
C VAL A 629 -23.91 65.26 16.92
N LEU A 630 -24.88 64.50 16.48
CA LEU A 630 -24.70 63.42 15.50
C LEU A 630 -25.27 63.82 14.13
N LEU A 631 -24.43 63.84 13.09
CA LEU A 631 -24.81 64.25 11.73
C LEU A 631 -24.91 63.04 10.85
N ASP A 632 -26.03 62.89 10.14
CA ASP A 632 -26.21 61.91 9.07
C ASP A 632 -25.72 62.45 7.73
N LEU A 633 -24.47 62.16 7.37
CA LEU A 633 -23.88 62.52 6.08
C LEU A 633 -23.87 61.34 5.09
N ASP A 634 -24.54 60.23 5.42
CA ASP A 634 -24.84 59.20 4.43
C ASP A 634 -26.13 59.61 3.63
N LEU A 635 -25.94 60.67 2.81
CA LEU A 635 -27.03 61.23 2.00
C LEU A 635 -27.58 60.28 0.96
N ARG A 636 -26.99 59.06 0.84
CA ARG A 636 -27.43 58.02 -0.08
C ARG A 636 -28.37 56.99 0.56
N ARG A 637 -28.11 56.61 1.80
CA ARG A 637 -28.87 55.55 2.48
C ARG A 637 -29.69 56.04 3.67
N HIS A 638 -29.33 57.23 4.23
CA HIS A 638 -29.99 57.81 5.40
C HIS A 638 -30.12 56.83 6.58
N ALA A 639 -29.06 56.09 6.84
CA ALA A 639 -29.10 54.98 7.79
C ALA A 639 -29.43 55.47 9.20
N LEU A 640 -28.79 56.54 9.64
CA LEU A 640 -29.01 57.14 10.94
C LEU A 640 -30.44 57.73 11.04
N SER A 641 -30.88 58.48 10.02
CA SER A 641 -32.23 59.09 9.95
C SER A 641 -33.33 58.02 9.98
N SER A 642 -33.12 56.88 9.33
CA SER A 642 -34.07 55.77 9.32
C SER A 642 -34.20 55.08 10.69
N GLU A 643 -33.14 54.94 11.41
CA GLU A 643 -33.09 54.31 12.75
C GLU A 643 -33.78 55.15 13.83
N PHE A 644 -33.78 56.47 13.66
CA PHE A 644 -34.51 57.39 14.57
C PHE A 644 -35.94 57.70 14.06
N GLY A 645 -36.42 57.05 12.98
CA GLY A 645 -37.76 57.21 12.48
C GLY A 645 -38.02 58.48 11.64
N HIS A 646 -36.97 59.20 11.26
CA HIS A 646 -37.06 60.49 10.52
C HIS A 646 -36.56 60.41 9.05
N GLY A 647 -36.58 59.24 8.44
CA GLY A 647 -36.00 58.99 7.12
C GLY A 647 -36.56 59.80 5.95
N LYS A 648 -37.66 60.57 6.11
CA LYS A 648 -38.30 61.41 5.08
C LYS A 648 -38.61 62.83 5.52
N ASP A 649 -37.96 63.33 6.58
CA ASP A 649 -38.15 64.71 7.01
C ASP A 649 -37.57 65.70 6.03
N SER A 650 -38.27 66.77 5.63
CA SER A 650 -37.75 67.80 4.74
C SER A 650 -36.78 68.75 5.39
N ARG A 651 -36.72 68.76 6.73
CA ARG A 651 -35.79 69.59 7.53
C ARG A 651 -34.57 68.77 7.91
N GLY A 652 -33.66 68.67 7.01
CA GLY A 652 -32.41 67.95 7.23
C GLY A 652 -31.20 68.69 6.67
N ILE A 653 -30.01 68.03 6.73
CA ILE A 653 -28.76 68.65 6.30
C ILE A 653 -28.78 69.01 4.81
N THR A 654 -29.45 68.21 3.98
CA THR A 654 -29.65 68.52 2.54
C THR A 654 -30.34 69.82 2.28
N ALA A 655 -31.37 70.19 3.11
CA ALA A 655 -32.06 71.44 3.00
C ALA A 655 -31.18 72.64 3.40
N TYR A 656 -30.26 72.47 4.34
CA TYR A 656 -29.28 73.49 4.70
C TYR A 656 -28.22 73.63 3.62
N LEU A 657 -27.67 72.51 3.13
CA LEU A 657 -26.63 72.53 2.08
C LEU A 657 -27.13 73.08 0.74
N SER A 658 -28.39 72.82 0.39
CA SER A 658 -29.02 73.44 -0.81
C SER A 658 -29.39 74.94 -0.67
N GLY A 659 -29.35 75.53 0.54
CA GLY A 659 -29.68 76.89 0.79
C GLY A 659 -31.18 77.14 1.05
N SER A 660 -31.99 76.11 1.10
CA SER A 660 -33.41 76.20 1.43
C SER A 660 -33.64 76.57 2.88
N ILE A 661 -32.68 76.21 3.78
CA ILE A 661 -32.64 76.63 5.20
C ILE A 661 -31.27 77.29 5.38
N THR A 662 -31.26 78.45 6.03
CA THR A 662 -30.04 79.24 6.29
C THR A 662 -29.58 79.19 7.76
N ASP A 663 -30.49 78.90 8.68
CA ASP A 663 -30.25 78.84 10.11
C ASP A 663 -29.96 77.36 10.53
N ALA A 664 -28.77 77.02 11.00
CA ALA A 664 -28.41 75.72 11.50
C ALA A 664 -29.30 75.21 12.67
N GLY A 665 -29.85 76.17 13.48
CA GLY A 665 -30.76 75.82 14.57
C GLY A 665 -32.05 75.09 14.11
N GLN A 666 -32.49 75.34 12.90
CA GLN A 666 -33.74 74.76 12.39
C GLN A 666 -33.56 73.26 11.94
N ILE A 667 -32.38 72.80 11.68
CA ILE A 667 -32.06 71.40 11.25
C ILE A 667 -31.62 70.53 12.43
N ILE A 668 -31.35 71.09 13.59
CA ILE A 668 -30.95 70.37 14.78
C ILE A 668 -32.21 69.89 15.49
N SER A 669 -32.29 68.61 15.74
CA SER A 669 -33.38 67.94 16.43
C SER A 669 -32.90 67.25 17.69
N ARG A 670 -33.72 67.19 18.72
CA ARG A 670 -33.40 66.39 19.90
C ARG A 670 -33.41 64.93 19.59
N SER A 671 -32.42 64.19 20.04
CA SER A 671 -32.35 62.75 19.77
C SER A 671 -33.48 61.91 20.39
N GLY A 672 -34.10 62.43 21.45
CA GLY A 672 -35.06 61.69 22.26
C GLY A 672 -34.48 60.54 23.05
N VAL A 673 -33.15 60.40 23.05
CA VAL A 673 -32.40 59.35 23.77
C VAL A 673 -31.73 59.91 25.03
N HIS A 674 -31.13 61.09 24.92
CA HIS A 674 -30.47 61.79 26.05
C HIS A 674 -30.45 63.30 25.82
N ASP A 675 -30.59 64.08 26.90
CA ASP A 675 -30.72 65.54 26.80
C ASP A 675 -29.49 66.26 26.23
N ASN A 676 -28.32 65.65 26.37
CA ASN A 676 -27.06 66.20 25.84
C ASN A 676 -26.72 65.67 24.42
N LEU A 677 -27.63 64.98 23.77
CA LEU A 677 -27.45 64.41 22.41
C LEU A 677 -28.50 64.98 21.45
N ASP A 678 -28.03 65.73 20.47
CA ASP A 678 -28.82 66.25 19.40
C ASP A 678 -28.44 65.53 18.08
N VAL A 679 -29.33 65.54 17.11
CA VAL A 679 -29.17 64.84 15.80
C VAL A 679 -29.51 65.80 14.68
N VAL A 680 -28.69 65.79 13.61
CA VAL A 680 -29.01 66.43 12.34
C VAL A 680 -29.24 65.33 11.31
N TYR A 681 -30.47 65.17 10.90
CA TYR A 681 -30.87 64.12 9.94
C TYR A 681 -30.46 64.49 8.50
N ALA A 682 -30.32 63.48 7.64
CA ALA A 682 -29.94 63.67 6.25
C ALA A 682 -30.89 64.57 5.45
N GLY A 683 -32.17 64.39 5.68
CA GLY A 683 -33.19 65.09 4.94
C GLY A 683 -33.64 64.39 3.64
N ILE A 684 -33.98 65.09 2.62
CA ILE A 684 -34.40 64.52 1.33
C ILE A 684 -33.17 64.13 0.55
N GLN A 685 -33.18 62.92 -0.03
CA GLN A 685 -32.05 62.45 -0.85
C GLN A 685 -31.80 63.37 -2.06
N PRO A 686 -30.58 63.95 -2.16
CA PRO A 686 -30.27 64.87 -3.26
C PRO A 686 -29.82 64.11 -4.50
N PRO A 687 -29.94 64.70 -5.69
CA PRO A 687 -29.47 64.07 -6.95
C PRO A 687 -27.90 64.01 -7.02
N ASN A 688 -27.19 64.95 -6.33
CA ASN A 688 -25.75 65.12 -6.35
C ASN A 688 -25.16 65.16 -4.95
N PRO A 689 -25.16 64.06 -4.17
CA PRO A 689 -24.65 64.04 -2.79
C PRO A 689 -23.20 64.46 -2.61
N ALA A 690 -22.31 64.01 -3.50
CA ALA A 690 -20.88 64.29 -3.40
C ALA A 690 -20.53 65.79 -3.53
N GLU A 691 -21.20 66.50 -4.43
CA GLU A 691 -21.01 67.94 -4.65
C GLU A 691 -21.49 68.77 -3.46
N MET A 692 -22.63 68.34 -2.87
CA MET A 692 -23.16 68.98 -1.68
C MET A 692 -22.21 68.85 -0.46
N LEU A 693 -21.51 67.71 -0.32
CA LEU A 693 -20.52 67.49 0.73
C LEU A 693 -19.23 68.30 0.54
N LEU A 694 -18.99 68.79 -0.66
CA LEU A 694 -17.84 69.66 -0.98
C LEU A 694 -18.17 71.17 -0.83
N SER A 695 -19.44 71.52 -0.53
CA SER A 695 -19.84 72.92 -0.48
C SER A 695 -19.29 73.66 0.77
N ASP A 696 -18.95 74.95 0.62
CA ASP A 696 -18.52 75.80 1.74
C ASP A 696 -19.58 75.92 2.84
N ARG A 697 -20.83 75.61 2.51
CA ARG A 697 -21.92 75.57 3.53
C ARG A 697 -21.73 74.49 4.57
N LEU A 698 -21.16 73.34 4.19
CA LEU A 698 -20.85 72.28 5.15
C LEU A 698 -19.73 72.71 6.11
N ASP A 699 -18.72 73.41 5.55
CA ASP A 699 -17.65 74.01 6.36
C ASP A 699 -18.20 75.01 7.37
N THR A 700 -19.09 75.90 6.95
CA THR A 700 -19.77 76.87 7.79
C THR A 700 -20.63 76.21 8.89
N LEU A 701 -21.35 75.17 8.55
CA LEU A 701 -22.17 74.38 9.49
C LEU A 701 -21.26 73.76 10.57
N ILE A 702 -20.20 73.04 10.15
CA ILE A 702 -19.28 72.41 11.11
C ILE A 702 -18.62 73.47 12.01
N ALA A 703 -18.21 74.63 11.48
CA ALA A 703 -17.64 75.70 12.29
C ALA A 703 -18.64 76.24 13.32
N GLU A 704 -19.92 76.43 12.96
CA GLU A 704 -20.96 76.85 13.90
C GLU A 704 -21.22 75.78 14.99
N LEU A 705 -21.31 74.47 14.58
CA LEU A 705 -21.51 73.40 15.54
C LEU A 705 -20.34 73.24 16.51
N ARG A 706 -19.12 73.51 16.10
CA ARG A 706 -17.94 73.55 16.95
C ARG A 706 -18.04 74.55 18.12
N THR A 707 -18.82 75.61 17.96
CA THR A 707 -19.04 76.61 19.05
C THR A 707 -20.11 76.18 20.05
N ARG A 708 -21.00 75.27 19.69
CA ARG A 708 -22.16 74.84 20.47
C ARG A 708 -22.02 73.50 21.18
N TYR A 709 -21.22 72.58 20.57
CA TYR A 709 -21.09 71.18 21.03
C TYR A 709 -19.65 70.87 21.42
N ASP A 710 -19.51 69.92 22.34
CA ASP A 710 -18.19 69.39 22.73
C ASP A 710 -17.65 68.35 21.67
N TYR A 711 -18.61 67.63 21.09
CA TYR A 711 -18.30 66.65 20.03
C TYR A 711 -19.33 66.72 18.89
N ILE A 712 -18.80 66.60 17.68
CA ILE A 712 -19.54 66.50 16.44
C ILE A 712 -19.23 65.15 15.84
N PHE A 713 -20.19 64.27 15.77
CA PHE A 713 -20.05 62.96 15.20
C PHE A 713 -20.67 62.88 13.80
N ILE A 714 -19.96 62.40 12.84
CA ILE A 714 -20.41 62.34 11.47
C ILE A 714 -20.52 60.89 11.03
N ASP A 715 -21.75 60.39 10.86
CA ASP A 715 -22.00 59.08 10.23
C ASP A 715 -21.93 59.25 8.71
N SER A 716 -20.97 58.60 8.08
CA SER A 716 -20.68 58.76 6.63
C SER A 716 -20.84 57.45 5.89
N THR A 717 -20.71 57.52 4.58
CA THR A 717 -20.73 56.36 3.67
C THR A 717 -19.43 55.49 3.83
N PRO A 718 -19.46 54.21 3.37
CA PRO A 718 -18.26 53.39 3.34
C PRO A 718 -17.18 53.98 2.41
N ALA A 719 -15.98 54.25 2.94
CA ALA A 719 -14.88 54.92 2.24
C ALA A 719 -14.31 54.15 1.04
N MET A 720 -14.43 52.82 1.04
CA MET A 720 -14.01 51.98 -0.11
C MET A 720 -15.06 51.96 -1.24
N SER A 721 -16.29 52.33 -0.97
CA SER A 721 -17.39 52.28 -1.94
C SER A 721 -17.65 53.60 -2.64
N VAL A 722 -17.47 54.73 -1.93
CA VAL A 722 -17.73 56.10 -2.43
C VAL A 722 -16.76 57.10 -1.83
N ALA A 723 -16.41 58.14 -2.57
CA ALA A 723 -15.47 59.18 -2.15
C ALA A 723 -16.02 60.14 -1.08
N ASP A 724 -17.30 60.05 -0.75
CA ASP A 724 -18.03 61.00 0.14
C ASP A 724 -17.35 61.09 1.54
N ALA A 725 -16.94 59.94 2.10
CA ALA A 725 -16.25 59.88 3.40
C ALA A 725 -14.90 60.59 3.36
N ILE A 726 -14.13 60.36 2.26
CA ILE A 726 -12.80 61.01 2.06
C ILE A 726 -12.96 62.52 1.91
N SER A 727 -13.99 62.97 1.19
CA SER A 727 -14.29 64.40 1.02
C SER A 727 -14.69 65.09 2.32
N THR A 728 -15.39 64.40 3.20
CA THR A 728 -15.86 64.89 4.49
C THR A 728 -14.75 64.92 5.55
N ASP A 729 -13.74 64.00 5.46
CA ASP A 729 -12.62 63.87 6.41
C ASP A 729 -11.85 65.16 6.59
N ARG A 730 -11.80 66.07 5.59
CA ARG A 730 -11.15 67.38 5.65
C ARG A 730 -11.63 68.26 6.80
N LEU A 731 -12.83 68.03 7.30
CA LEU A 731 -13.51 68.77 8.36
C LEU A 731 -13.30 68.12 9.75
N CYS A 732 -12.79 66.89 9.75
CA CYS A 732 -12.72 66.06 10.96
C CYS A 732 -11.36 66.07 11.59
N ASP A 733 -11.33 65.94 12.93
CA ASP A 733 -10.09 65.84 13.70
C ASP A 733 -9.63 64.42 13.90
N LEU A 734 -10.57 63.45 13.80
CA LEU A 734 -10.31 62.00 13.93
C LEU A 734 -11.22 61.21 12.99
N CYS A 735 -10.72 60.18 12.39
CA CYS A 735 -11.50 59.23 11.62
C CYS A 735 -11.51 57.86 12.33
N ILE A 736 -12.71 57.39 12.65
CA ILE A 736 -12.93 56.03 13.22
C ILE A 736 -13.33 55.11 12.08
N TYR A 737 -12.45 54.22 11.69
CA TYR A 737 -12.65 53.27 10.63
C TYR A 737 -13.12 51.94 11.22
N ILE A 738 -14.34 51.53 10.83
CA ILE A 738 -15.01 50.37 11.44
C ILE A 738 -14.84 49.14 10.57
N ILE A 739 -14.30 48.10 11.17
CA ILE A 739 -14.14 46.77 10.59
C ILE A 739 -15.06 45.81 11.32
N ARG A 740 -15.82 44.99 10.61
CA ARG A 740 -16.72 44.01 11.22
C ARG A 740 -16.11 42.62 11.14
N GLU A 741 -16.03 41.96 12.28
CA GLU A 741 -15.54 40.56 12.38
C GLU A 741 -16.44 39.61 11.57
N GLY A 742 -15.85 38.69 10.81
CA GLY A 742 -16.52 37.68 10.00
C GLY A 742 -17.27 38.23 8.79
N VAL A 743 -17.05 39.49 8.42
CA VAL A 743 -17.68 40.15 7.24
C VAL A 743 -16.64 40.69 6.28
N LEU A 744 -15.60 41.37 6.80
CA LEU A 744 -14.56 41.90 5.95
C LEU A 744 -13.57 40.78 5.52
N ASP A 745 -13.28 40.72 4.21
CA ASP A 745 -12.26 39.83 3.67
C ASP A 745 -10.87 40.41 4.00
N ARG A 746 -9.93 39.57 4.48
CA ARG A 746 -8.53 39.94 4.77
C ARG A 746 -7.83 40.55 3.55
N ARG A 747 -8.22 40.17 2.35
CA ARG A 747 -7.65 40.69 1.11
C ARG A 747 -7.91 42.18 0.94
N GLN A 748 -8.85 42.79 1.68
CA GLN A 748 -9.13 44.23 1.66
C GLN A 748 -8.27 45.00 2.67
N LEU A 749 -7.54 44.34 3.59
CA LEU A 749 -6.67 45.03 4.55
C LEU A 749 -5.57 45.87 3.90
N PRO A 750 -4.88 45.43 2.83
CA PRO A 750 -3.89 46.25 2.14
C PRO A 750 -4.46 47.56 1.57
N ASP A 751 -5.74 47.54 1.15
CA ASP A 751 -6.39 48.75 0.65
C ASP A 751 -6.70 49.74 1.79
N ILE A 752 -7.06 49.24 2.96
CA ILE A 752 -7.25 50.04 4.18
C ILE A 752 -5.94 50.62 4.65
N GLU A 753 -4.86 49.81 4.63
CA GLU A 753 -3.51 50.27 4.97
C GLU A 753 -3.03 51.35 4.01
N ARG A 754 -3.36 51.24 2.72
CA ARG A 754 -3.06 52.28 1.73
C ARG A 754 -3.76 53.58 2.06
N LEU A 755 -5.09 53.58 2.43
CA LEU A 755 -5.81 54.77 2.84
C LEU A 755 -5.15 55.48 4.00
N TYR A 756 -4.65 54.72 4.99
CA TYR A 756 -3.93 55.23 6.13
C TYR A 756 -2.58 55.82 5.76
N ARG A 757 -1.72 55.11 5.01
CA ARG A 757 -0.40 55.56 4.61
C ARG A 757 -0.41 56.77 3.67
N GLU A 758 -1.37 56.79 2.75
CA GLU A 758 -1.55 57.93 1.82
C GLU A 758 -2.22 59.14 2.49
N LYS A 759 -2.53 59.03 3.79
CA LYS A 759 -3.23 60.06 4.57
C LYS A 759 -4.51 60.56 3.94
N LYS A 760 -5.22 59.66 3.23
CA LYS A 760 -6.52 59.98 2.61
C LYS A 760 -7.63 60.17 3.63
N LEU A 761 -7.47 59.56 4.81
CA LEU A 761 -8.24 59.76 5.99
C LEU A 761 -7.30 60.23 7.10
N ARG A 762 -7.61 61.39 7.70
CA ARG A 762 -6.72 62.04 8.68
C ARG A 762 -6.93 61.41 10.06
N ASN A 763 -5.81 61.17 10.76
CA ASN A 763 -5.84 60.62 12.12
C ASN A 763 -6.74 59.37 12.24
N MET A 764 -6.63 58.47 11.23
CA MET A 764 -7.46 57.23 11.17
C MET A 764 -7.11 56.29 12.28
N CYS A 765 -8.12 55.79 13.02
CA CYS A 765 -7.99 54.68 13.97
C CYS A 765 -9.04 53.59 13.68
N ILE A 766 -8.77 52.38 14.14
CA ILE A 766 -9.55 51.20 13.82
C ILE A 766 -10.43 50.80 14.98
N VAL A 767 -11.70 50.49 14.72
CA VAL A 767 -12.60 49.81 15.67
C VAL A 767 -13.06 48.50 15.07
N LEU A 768 -12.86 47.40 15.79
CA LEU A 768 -13.39 46.08 15.42
C LEU A 768 -14.79 45.92 15.99
N ASN A 769 -15.79 45.91 15.13
CA ASN A 769 -17.20 45.75 15.51
C ASN A 769 -17.66 44.30 15.34
N GLY A 770 -18.54 43.85 16.22
CA GLY A 770 -19.07 42.49 16.22
C GLY A 770 -18.07 41.45 16.67
N ALA A 771 -17.14 41.88 17.52
CA ALA A 771 -16.12 40.98 18.09
C ALA A 771 -16.80 39.83 18.85
N ARG A 772 -16.58 38.61 18.41
CA ARG A 772 -17.11 37.42 19.07
C ARG A 772 -16.23 37.07 20.23
N SER A 773 -16.77 37.17 21.46
CA SER A 773 -16.12 36.63 22.67
C SER A 773 -15.96 35.11 22.44
N ARG A 774 -14.76 34.63 22.05
CA ARG A 774 -14.43 33.21 22.09
C ARG A 774 -14.34 32.81 23.55
N ARG A 775 -15.46 32.29 24.11
CA ARG A 775 -15.48 31.68 25.45
C ARG A 775 -14.43 30.58 25.49
N HIS A 776 -13.28 30.86 26.00
CA HIS A 776 -12.37 29.87 26.54
C HIS A 776 -12.98 29.35 27.87
N GLY A 777 -13.60 28.18 27.79
CA GLY A 777 -13.77 27.35 28.97
C GLY A 777 -12.38 26.89 29.42
N TYR A 778 -11.81 27.59 30.36
CA TYR A 778 -10.78 27.26 31.34
C TYR A 778 -10.17 28.62 31.72
N GLY A 779 -10.40 29.00 32.96
CA GLY A 779 -10.01 30.29 33.48
C GLY A 779 -8.50 30.54 33.44
N TYR A 780 -8.13 31.39 32.51
CA TYR A 780 -6.98 32.25 32.61
C TYR A 780 -7.42 33.62 32.14
N GLY A 781 -7.73 34.51 33.11
CA GLY A 781 -7.99 35.89 32.87
C GLY A 781 -6.74 36.58 32.37
N TYR A 782 -6.70 36.90 31.06
CA TYR A 782 -5.77 37.91 30.58
C TYR A 782 -6.37 39.29 30.85
N GLY A 783 -5.99 39.85 31.97
CA GLY A 783 -6.14 41.30 32.22
C GLY A 783 -5.12 42.04 31.36
N TYR A 784 -5.59 42.77 30.33
CA TYR A 784 -4.75 43.76 29.68
C TYR A 784 -4.59 44.96 30.60
N GLY A 785 -3.44 44.99 31.29
CA GLY A 785 -2.97 46.17 32.02
C GLY A 785 -1.73 46.70 31.35
N TYR A 786 -1.82 47.75 30.56
CA TYR A 786 -0.69 48.66 30.34
C TYR A 786 -0.53 49.46 31.62
N GLY A 787 0.49 49.11 32.40
CA GLY A 787 0.84 49.88 33.57
C GLY A 787 2.25 49.53 34.03
N TYR A 788 3.22 50.41 33.75
CA TYR A 788 4.46 50.45 34.48
C TYR A 788 4.11 50.75 35.95
N GLY A 789 4.42 49.81 36.85
CA GLY A 789 4.31 50.10 38.25
C GLY A 789 4.40 48.85 39.16
N TYR A 790 5.43 48.81 39.99
CA TYR A 790 5.62 47.88 41.09
C TYR A 790 4.41 47.95 42.05
N GLY A 791 3.78 46.79 42.38
CA GLY A 791 2.81 46.80 43.45
C GLY A 791 2.17 45.44 43.72
N TYR A 792 2.42 44.84 44.82
CA TYR A 792 1.74 43.71 45.44
C TYR A 792 0.24 44.01 45.61
N GLY A 793 -0.65 43.18 45.07
CA GLY A 793 -2.09 43.34 45.28
C GLY A 793 -2.86 42.02 45.20
N TYR A 794 -3.36 41.55 46.33
CA TYR A 794 -4.35 40.45 46.42
C TYR A 794 -5.65 40.85 45.76
N THR A 795 -6.17 40.05 44.84
CA THR A 795 -7.49 40.29 44.24
C THR A 795 -8.43 39.14 44.58
N TYR A 796 -9.43 39.42 45.39
CA TYR A 796 -10.61 38.60 45.57
C TYR A 796 -11.54 38.78 44.34
N GLY A 797 -11.77 37.72 43.60
CA GLY A 797 -12.72 37.71 42.48
C GLY A 797 -14.06 37.15 42.93
N TYR A 798 -15.09 37.99 42.98
CA TYR A 798 -16.48 37.55 43.05
C TYR A 798 -17.02 37.40 41.64
N GLY A 799 -17.29 36.13 41.23
CA GLY A 799 -18.01 35.83 40.02
C GLY A 799 -19.51 35.79 40.27
N TYR A 800 -20.28 36.68 39.58
CA TYR A 800 -21.70 36.51 39.44
C TYR A 800 -21.94 35.84 38.08
N GLY A 801 -22.52 34.64 38.11
CA GLY A 801 -23.05 33.96 36.94
C GLY A 801 -24.42 34.48 36.61
N ASP A 802 -24.61 34.90 35.37
CA ASP A 802 -25.94 35.02 34.80
C ASP A 802 -26.16 33.89 33.78
N ASP A 803 -27.22 33.13 34.05
CA ASP A 803 -27.79 32.09 33.19
C ASP A 803 -28.21 32.69 31.85
N TYR A 804 -27.45 32.35 30.81
CA TYR A 804 -27.95 32.50 29.44
C TYR A 804 -28.18 31.12 28.86
N GLN A 805 -29.48 30.86 28.51
CA GLN A 805 -29.99 29.68 27.85
C GLN A 805 -29.22 29.36 26.57
N GLU A 806 -28.73 28.14 26.52
CA GLU A 806 -28.20 27.47 25.33
C GLU A 806 -29.27 27.44 24.22
N THR A 807 -29.31 28.41 23.34
CA THR A 807 -30.00 28.26 22.06
C THR A 807 -29.11 27.58 21.07
N SER A 808 -28.93 26.39 21.30
CA SER A 808 -29.15 25.18 20.50
C SER A 808 -28.61 25.22 19.10
N TYR A 809 -27.29 24.89 18.98
CA TYR A 809 -26.71 24.24 17.79
C TYR A 809 -27.51 22.99 17.38
N ARG A 810 -28.20 22.32 18.33
CA ARG A 810 -29.13 21.21 18.05
C ARG A 810 -30.25 21.60 17.07
N LYS A 811 -30.82 22.83 17.16
CA LYS A 811 -31.85 23.28 16.22
C LYS A 811 -31.31 23.52 14.81
N ARG A 812 -30.06 23.97 14.65
CA ARG A 812 -29.45 24.15 13.32
C ARG A 812 -29.12 22.81 12.65
N ILE A 813 -28.62 21.81 13.40
CA ILE A 813 -28.35 20.48 12.88
C ILE A 813 -29.67 19.75 12.55
N LEU A 814 -30.68 19.83 13.39
CA LEU A 814 -32.00 19.25 13.10
C LEU A 814 -32.64 19.89 11.86
N ASN A 815 -32.49 21.17 11.69
CA ASN A 815 -33.02 21.86 10.49
C ASN A 815 -32.21 21.56 9.23
N PHE A 816 -30.89 21.34 9.36
CA PHE A 816 -30.05 20.89 8.24
C PHE A 816 -30.33 19.43 7.85
N LEU A 817 -30.45 18.53 8.82
CA LEU A 817 -30.85 17.15 8.60
C LEU A 817 -32.27 17.01 8.08
N ARG A 818 -33.19 17.86 8.55
CA ARG A 818 -34.57 17.94 8.03
C ARG A 818 -34.59 18.41 6.58
N ARG A 819 -33.75 19.38 6.18
CA ARG A 819 -33.62 19.82 4.77
C ARG A 819 -32.96 18.75 3.87
N LEU A 820 -32.05 17.96 4.38
CA LEU A 820 -31.49 16.81 3.63
C LEU A 820 -32.51 15.68 3.46
N LEU A 821 -33.31 15.39 4.48
CA LEU A 821 -34.35 14.35 4.43
C LEU A 821 -35.58 14.76 3.61
N THR A 822 -35.92 16.05 3.56
CA THR A 822 -36.98 16.54 2.71
C THR A 822 -36.59 16.63 1.24
N ARG A 823 -35.32 16.87 0.91
CA ARG A 823 -34.81 16.86 -0.46
C ARG A 823 -34.80 15.47 -1.11
N SER A 824 -34.60 14.40 -0.31
CA SER A 824 -34.69 13.02 -0.80
C SER A 824 -36.13 12.54 -1.02
N GLY A 825 -37.13 13.21 -0.43
CA GLY A 825 -38.53 12.91 -0.63
C GLY A 825 -39.15 13.59 -1.87
N GLU A 826 -38.66 14.75 -2.28
CA GLU A 826 -39.15 15.45 -3.46
C GLU A 826 -38.62 14.87 -4.79
N GLU A 827 -37.41 14.26 -4.82
CA GLU A 827 -36.93 13.60 -6.03
C GLU A 827 -37.64 12.26 -6.35
N GLN A 828 -38.24 11.62 -5.36
CA GLN A 828 -39.08 10.43 -5.59
C GLN A 828 -40.49 10.74 -6.02
N SER A 829 -41.02 11.92 -5.63
CA SER A 829 -42.37 12.37 -6.04
C SER A 829 -42.41 12.83 -7.50
N HIS A 830 -41.34 13.39 -8.05
CA HIS A 830 -41.26 13.80 -9.45
C HIS A 830 -41.09 12.66 -10.45
N ARG A 831 -40.58 11.49 -10.05
CA ARG A 831 -40.49 10.32 -10.94
C ARG A 831 -41.79 9.54 -11.07
N HIS A 832 -42.72 9.64 -10.14
CA HIS A 832 -44.04 9.00 -10.25
C HIS A 832 -45.09 9.80 -11.02
N HIS A 833 -44.88 11.11 -11.30
CA HIS A 833 -45.82 11.91 -12.07
C HIS A 833 -45.54 11.94 -13.59
N HIS A 834 -44.35 11.50 -14.04
CA HIS A 834 -44.05 11.47 -15.49
C HIS A 834 -44.43 10.14 -16.17
N HIS A 835 -44.70 9.06 -15.40
CA HIS A 835 -45.17 7.79 -16.00
C HIS A 835 -46.69 7.65 -16.13
N ARG A 836 -47.48 8.61 -15.67
CA ARG A 836 -48.96 8.58 -15.80
C ARG A 836 -49.54 9.47 -16.91
N LYS A 837 -48.73 10.11 -17.72
CA LYS A 837 -49.22 10.99 -18.84
C LYS A 837 -48.96 10.40 -20.23
N HIS A 838 -48.48 9.20 -20.36
CA HIS A 838 -48.28 8.55 -21.68
C HIS A 838 -49.27 7.41 -22.01
N ASP A 839 -50.22 7.11 -21.13
CA ASP A 839 -51.26 6.09 -21.41
C ASP A 839 -52.68 6.68 -21.60
N ARG A 840 -52.81 7.93 -22.02
CA ARG A 840 -54.06 8.48 -22.52
C ARG A 840 -53.80 9.53 -23.60
N ALA A 841 -53.46 9.06 -24.78
CA ALA A 841 -53.80 9.73 -26.05
C ALA A 841 -53.59 8.70 -27.21
#